data_f664a09865f5e001519e423e6a77b753
#
_entry.id   f664a09865f5e001519e423e6a77b753
#
_cell.length_a   1.000
_cell.length_b   1.000
_cell.length_c   1.000
_cell.angle_alpha   90.00
_cell.angle_beta   90.00
_cell.angle_gamma   90.00
#
_symmetry.space_group_name_H-M   'P 1'
#
loop_
_entity.id
_entity.type
_entity.pdbx_description
1 polymer ?
#
loop_
_entity_poly.entity_id
_entity_poly.type
_entity_poly.pdbx_seq_one_letter_code
_entity_poly.pdbx_strand_id
1 'polypeptide(L)'
;MTIVRQRSQWVCAMAAAASASAITSIPAQAQTAAQPQVLPPVVIIGTTPLPGLGTALRDVPANVQTFSGKDLARQRQGNLAEFLENNPTSVTVNAAQGNPYQLDISFRGFTASPLLGVPQGLSVFQDGVRINEPFGDVVNWDLLPQSAIAGIQLIPGSNPLFGLNTLGGALSIYTKSGRNNPGGSVEMSGGSFGRKSLQYEQGGEAGPWDWFSTANVSKERGWAEHNPSRVAQFYGKAGYQQGGTAFDVSVTAANNRLEGTQTLPTSFLDHRRQAYTYPDLNENQAVMLAAKGSQLMDEGVLLGGNVYVRRYRNKNTSSNVNDNFGEIDPGTGLPDPVQALNDRSAIDQTSYGLGVQLTLNRPVGERKNQFVVGASGDFGRARFTRDSQPAEFTATRAAVATGEFAPDTDAQSRNRTIALFAADTLSLTPQWSLTAAGRYNAARVSIRDRSGTAPALNGDHSFTRFNPAVGITFNPSEQATFYGGYNEGMRAPTAIELTCADPLAPCKLPNSFLADPPLRKVVARTVELGARGKSGTDTWSVALYRTELQDDIQFVSSGGAINAGFFQNVGKTRRQGLELTGSTRFERVTLVTRYSYIAATYASAFSENSPNNSSAGANGDILVPAGARIPGIPRQTLRLRLDADISDMWRLGANLLIRGSSRARGDENNLDGSGKVPGYAVFNLDTEYELGKGFKAFGRLNNVCNRKYANFGILGQNAFANPTRTFDPGNGAGETFLGLGAPRGLWIGLRYEWE
;
A
#
# COMPACT_ATOMS: atom_id res chain seq x y z
N MET A 1 -2.99 41.54 7.90
CA MET A 1 -2.86 40.17 7.33
C MET A 1 -2.80 39.06 8.38
N THR A 2 -2.44 39.34 9.64
CA THR A 2 -2.26 38.34 10.72
C THR A 2 -3.60 37.92 11.37
N ILE A 3 -4.60 38.79 11.42
CA ILE A 3 -5.90 38.58 12.11
C ILE A 3 -6.81 37.57 11.31
N VAL A 4 -6.72 37.59 9.98
CA VAL A 4 -7.55 36.68 9.12
C VAL A 4 -7.05 35.25 9.18
N ARG A 5 -5.74 34.99 9.39
CA ARG A 5 -5.17 33.65 9.53
C ARG A 5 -5.54 32.98 10.87
N GLN A 6 -5.66 33.75 11.94
CA GLN A 6 -6.05 33.20 13.25
C GLN A 6 -7.53 32.74 13.27
N ARG A 7 -8.42 33.48 12.59
CA ARG A 7 -9.85 33.11 12.55
C ARG A 7 -10.13 31.83 11.83
N SER A 8 -9.38 31.47 10.75
CA SER A 8 -9.58 30.20 10.03
C SER A 8 -9.12 28.98 10.85
N GLN A 9 -8.16 29.13 11.75
CA GLN A 9 -7.72 28.03 12.62
C GLN A 9 -8.76 27.71 13.71
N TRP A 10 -9.47 28.73 14.22
CA TRP A 10 -10.52 28.53 15.22
C TRP A 10 -11.78 27.86 14.66
N VAL A 11 -12.15 28.10 13.41
CA VAL A 11 -13.30 27.49 12.78
C VAL A 11 -13.07 25.96 12.59
N CYS A 12 -11.87 25.55 12.23
CA CYS A 12 -11.54 24.12 12.13
C CYS A 12 -11.43 23.44 13.51
N ALA A 13 -11.02 24.16 14.56
CA ALA A 13 -10.99 23.63 15.91
C ALA A 13 -12.40 23.49 16.54
N MET A 14 -13.31 24.40 16.22
CA MET A 14 -14.71 24.30 16.68
C MET A 14 -15.49 23.17 16.01
N ALA A 15 -15.22 22.87 14.72
CA ALA A 15 -15.83 21.72 14.05
C ALA A 15 -15.43 20.38 14.68
N ALA A 16 -14.19 20.29 15.17
CA ALA A 16 -13.70 19.10 15.89
C ALA A 16 -14.30 18.97 17.30
N ALA A 17 -14.56 20.11 17.98
CA ALA A 17 -15.15 20.12 19.33
C ALA A 17 -16.66 19.83 19.33
N ALA A 18 -17.38 20.26 18.29
CA ALA A 18 -18.83 20.01 18.16
C ALA A 18 -19.16 18.52 17.96
N SER A 19 -18.27 17.74 17.35
CA SER A 19 -18.45 16.30 17.19
C SER A 19 -18.20 15.47 18.46
N ALA A 20 -17.49 16.02 19.45
CA ALA A 20 -17.22 15.34 20.73
C ALA A 20 -18.34 15.52 21.78
N SER A 21 -19.19 16.55 21.65
CA SER A 21 -20.21 16.89 22.65
C SER A 21 -21.56 16.17 22.46
N ALA A 22 -21.75 15.40 21.39
CA ALA A 22 -23.02 14.74 21.06
C ALA A 22 -23.21 13.32 21.69
N ILE A 23 -22.32 12.90 22.60
CA ILE A 23 -22.29 11.50 23.07
C ILE A 23 -23.05 11.30 24.39
N THR A 24 -23.67 12.30 24.99
CA THR A 24 -24.35 12.12 26.28
C THR A 24 -25.82 12.52 26.26
N SER A 25 -26.72 11.64 25.79
CA SER A 25 -28.11 11.53 26.26
C SER A 25 -28.78 10.27 25.65
N ILE A 26 -29.06 9.27 26.47
CA ILE A 26 -29.86 8.09 26.13
C ILE A 26 -31.30 8.30 26.63
N PRO A 27 -32.33 8.31 25.81
CA PRO A 27 -33.71 8.14 26.25
C PRO A 27 -34.16 6.68 26.14
N ALA A 28 -34.86 6.18 27.14
CA ALA A 28 -35.51 4.89 27.14
C ALA A 28 -36.70 4.85 26.20
N GLN A 29 -36.88 3.77 25.43
CA GLN A 29 -37.99 3.58 24.51
C GLN A 29 -38.87 2.39 24.82
N ALA A 30 -40.15 2.60 24.55
CA ALA A 30 -41.22 1.63 24.65
C ALA A 30 -41.25 0.65 23.46
N GLN A 31 -41.64 -0.59 23.73
CA GLN A 31 -41.76 -1.70 22.78
C GLN A 31 -42.88 -1.45 21.76
N THR A 32 -42.56 -1.62 20.48
CA THR A 32 -43.55 -1.78 19.41
C THR A 32 -43.35 -3.10 18.67
N ALA A 33 -44.44 -3.61 18.11
CA ALA A 33 -44.65 -4.98 17.60
C ALA A 33 -43.59 -5.49 16.60
N ALA A 34 -43.35 -6.80 16.65
CA ALA A 34 -42.37 -7.55 15.87
C ALA A 34 -42.59 -7.41 14.35
N GLN A 35 -41.66 -6.72 13.69
CA GLN A 35 -41.43 -6.85 12.24
C GLN A 35 -40.68 -8.16 11.95
N PRO A 36 -40.86 -8.77 10.76
CA PRO A 36 -40.14 -10.00 10.42
C PRO A 36 -38.63 -9.72 10.52
N GLN A 37 -37.97 -10.53 11.34
CA GLN A 37 -36.55 -10.43 11.62
C GLN A 37 -35.77 -10.77 10.36
N VAL A 38 -35.37 -9.77 9.59
CA VAL A 38 -34.37 -9.91 8.54
C VAL A 38 -33.05 -10.18 9.28
N LEU A 39 -32.59 -11.43 9.22
CA LEU A 39 -31.27 -11.78 9.77
C LEU A 39 -30.19 -10.86 9.18
N PRO A 40 -29.33 -10.26 9.98
CA PRO A 40 -28.30 -9.40 9.47
C PRO A 40 -27.37 -10.21 8.53
N PRO A 41 -26.92 -9.61 7.43
CA PRO A 41 -26.05 -10.30 6.49
C PRO A 41 -24.80 -10.78 7.21
N VAL A 42 -24.48 -12.06 7.08
CA VAL A 42 -23.26 -12.66 7.63
C VAL A 42 -22.10 -12.21 6.75
N VAL A 43 -21.11 -11.54 7.35
CA VAL A 43 -19.90 -11.14 6.65
C VAL A 43 -19.00 -12.38 6.48
N ILE A 44 -18.79 -12.79 5.25
CA ILE A 44 -17.93 -13.92 4.90
C ILE A 44 -16.53 -13.41 4.54
N ILE A 45 -15.52 -14.02 5.12
CA ILE A 45 -14.10 -13.69 4.91
C ILE A 45 -13.46 -14.79 4.09
N GLY A 46 -12.75 -14.39 3.02
CA GLY A 46 -11.84 -15.28 2.32
C GLY A 46 -10.63 -15.57 3.19
N THR A 47 -10.50 -16.79 3.70
CA THR A 47 -9.37 -17.19 4.55
C THR A 47 -8.12 -17.55 3.75
N THR A 48 -8.26 -17.72 2.44
CA THR A 48 -7.19 -17.90 1.45
C THR A 48 -7.44 -16.99 0.26
N PRO A 49 -6.44 -16.74 -0.61
CA PRO A 49 -6.66 -15.97 -1.84
C PRO A 49 -7.56 -16.67 -2.86
N LEU A 50 -7.62 -18.01 -2.84
CA LEU A 50 -8.32 -18.82 -3.84
C LEU A 50 -9.84 -18.86 -3.61
N PRO A 51 -10.64 -19.16 -4.65
CA PRO A 51 -12.08 -19.36 -4.50
C PRO A 51 -12.39 -20.45 -3.49
N GLY A 52 -13.21 -20.15 -2.50
CA GLY A 52 -13.58 -21.06 -1.42
C GLY A 52 -14.94 -20.66 -0.84
N LEU A 53 -15.46 -21.46 0.10
CA LEU A 53 -16.72 -21.17 0.79
C LEU A 53 -16.59 -19.97 1.74
N GLY A 54 -15.34 -19.58 2.08
CA GLY A 54 -15.05 -18.56 3.09
C GLY A 54 -15.45 -19.00 4.49
N THR A 55 -15.18 -18.15 5.46
CA THR A 55 -15.49 -18.38 6.89
C THR A 55 -16.24 -17.16 7.42
N ALA A 56 -17.26 -17.39 8.23
CA ALA A 56 -17.97 -16.29 8.88
C ALA A 56 -17.01 -15.47 9.75
N LEU A 57 -17.11 -14.13 9.69
CA LEU A 57 -16.20 -13.24 10.41
C LEU A 57 -16.08 -13.61 11.90
N ARG A 58 -17.18 -14.05 12.53
CA ARG A 58 -17.21 -14.48 13.95
C ARG A 58 -16.28 -15.64 14.26
N ASP A 59 -15.96 -16.48 13.28
CA ASP A 59 -15.10 -17.65 13.43
C ASP A 59 -13.66 -17.40 12.95
N VAL A 60 -13.34 -16.17 12.51
CA VAL A 60 -12.00 -15.76 12.07
C VAL A 60 -11.23 -15.16 13.25
N PRO A 61 -10.09 -15.76 13.69
CA PRO A 61 -9.32 -15.27 14.84
C PRO A 61 -8.34 -14.15 14.48
N ALA A 62 -8.83 -13.09 13.82
CA ALA A 62 -8.03 -11.93 13.39
C ALA A 62 -8.92 -10.69 13.22
N ASN A 63 -8.34 -9.47 13.34
CA ASN A 63 -9.02 -8.20 13.14
C ASN A 63 -9.16 -7.84 11.65
N VAL A 64 -9.92 -8.63 10.90
CA VAL A 64 -10.15 -8.38 9.48
C VAL A 64 -11.00 -7.12 9.28
N GLN A 65 -10.54 -6.22 8.41
CA GLN A 65 -11.26 -5.01 8.02
C GLN A 65 -11.83 -5.18 6.62
N THR A 66 -13.11 -4.89 6.44
CA THR A 66 -13.82 -5.05 5.15
C THR A 66 -14.39 -3.73 4.70
N PHE A 67 -14.30 -3.45 3.39
CA PHE A 67 -14.85 -2.27 2.75
C PHE A 67 -15.58 -2.69 1.48
N SER A 68 -16.78 -2.17 1.28
CA SER A 68 -17.57 -2.44 0.08
C SER A 68 -17.22 -1.48 -1.06
N GLY A 69 -17.53 -1.85 -2.30
CA GLY A 69 -17.46 -0.94 -3.44
C GLY A 69 -18.33 0.31 -3.28
N LYS A 70 -19.43 0.21 -2.51
CA LYS A 70 -20.26 1.37 -2.16
C LYS A 70 -19.54 2.36 -1.26
N ASP A 71 -18.70 1.89 -0.33
CA ASP A 71 -17.87 2.76 0.53
C ASP A 71 -16.84 3.53 -0.30
N LEU A 72 -16.24 2.87 -1.30
CA LEU A 72 -15.31 3.51 -2.24
C LEU A 72 -16.03 4.54 -3.12
N ALA A 73 -17.19 4.16 -3.68
CA ALA A 73 -17.97 5.04 -4.55
C ALA A 73 -18.49 6.28 -3.82
N ARG A 74 -18.96 6.14 -2.57
CA ARG A 74 -19.50 7.26 -1.77
C ARG A 74 -18.45 8.35 -1.52
N GLN A 75 -17.21 7.98 -1.26
CA GLN A 75 -16.16 8.93 -0.88
C GLN A 75 -15.50 9.61 -2.08
N ARG A 76 -15.74 9.12 -3.31
CA ARG A 76 -15.22 9.72 -4.55
C ARG A 76 -13.73 10.03 -4.50
N GLN A 77 -12.92 9.18 -3.80
CA GLN A 77 -11.47 9.38 -3.70
C GLN A 77 -10.81 9.32 -5.08
N GLY A 78 -9.73 10.06 -5.26
CA GLY A 78 -9.07 10.21 -6.55
C GLY A 78 -8.34 8.98 -7.04
N ASN A 79 -7.93 8.11 -6.12
CA ASN A 79 -7.29 6.82 -6.35
C ASN A 79 -7.44 5.92 -5.13
N LEU A 80 -7.07 4.64 -5.28
CA LEU A 80 -7.16 3.64 -4.21
C LEU A 80 -6.29 3.98 -2.98
N ALA A 81 -5.12 4.58 -3.18
CA ALA A 81 -4.23 4.92 -2.08
C ALA A 81 -4.82 5.99 -1.15
N GLU A 82 -5.52 7.00 -1.70
CA GLU A 82 -6.25 7.98 -0.90
C GLU A 82 -7.37 7.32 -0.07
N PHE A 83 -8.08 6.33 -0.65
CA PHE A 83 -9.10 5.58 0.09
C PHE A 83 -8.47 4.81 1.25
N LEU A 84 -7.37 4.12 0.99
CA LEU A 84 -6.64 3.35 2.01
C LEU A 84 -6.02 4.25 3.09
N GLU A 85 -5.60 5.48 2.77
CA GLU A 85 -5.14 6.45 3.77
C GLU A 85 -6.26 6.85 4.73
N ASN A 86 -7.49 7.02 4.22
CA ASN A 86 -8.58 7.63 4.97
C ASN A 86 -9.48 6.62 5.70
N ASN A 87 -9.42 5.33 5.37
CA ASN A 87 -10.41 4.38 5.88
C ASN A 87 -9.84 3.28 6.81
N PRO A 88 -8.90 2.41 6.44
CA PRO A 88 -8.49 1.33 7.34
C PRO A 88 -7.76 1.83 8.58
N THR A 89 -7.93 1.09 9.69
CA THR A 89 -7.13 1.29 10.90
C THR A 89 -5.69 0.83 10.65
N SER A 90 -4.71 1.48 11.27
CA SER A 90 -3.26 1.17 11.16
C SER A 90 -2.65 1.27 9.76
N VAL A 91 -3.35 1.85 8.80
CA VAL A 91 -2.77 2.18 7.49
C VAL A 91 -2.18 3.60 7.55
N THR A 92 -1.01 3.80 6.98
CA THR A 92 -0.38 5.10 6.79
C THR A 92 0.18 5.20 5.38
N VAL A 93 0.31 6.43 4.89
CA VAL A 93 0.79 6.69 3.54
C VAL A 93 2.00 7.62 3.60
N ASN A 94 3.01 7.36 2.76
CA ASN A 94 4.18 8.21 2.60
C ASN A 94 4.32 8.63 1.13
N ALA A 95 4.58 9.92 0.90
CA ALA A 95 4.71 10.52 -0.44
C ALA A 95 6.19 10.74 -0.81
N ALA A 96 7.00 9.68 -0.80
CA ALA A 96 8.43 9.77 -1.09
C ALA A 96 8.72 10.27 -2.52
N GLN A 97 7.91 9.87 -3.52
CA GLN A 97 8.10 10.26 -4.92
C GLN A 97 7.36 11.55 -5.30
N GLY A 98 6.53 12.10 -4.40
CA GLY A 98 5.80 13.33 -4.66
C GLY A 98 4.69 13.23 -5.71
N ASN A 99 4.29 12.04 -6.17
CA ASN A 99 3.18 11.82 -7.09
C ASN A 99 2.01 11.10 -6.38
N PRO A 100 0.73 11.53 -6.57
CA PRO A 100 -0.41 10.98 -5.85
C PRO A 100 -0.76 9.52 -6.21
N TYR A 101 -0.24 8.98 -7.31
CA TYR A 101 -0.42 7.59 -7.74
C TYR A 101 0.74 6.67 -7.30
N GLN A 102 1.83 7.23 -6.77
CA GLN A 102 3.05 6.51 -6.39
C GLN A 102 3.30 6.59 -4.88
N LEU A 103 2.27 6.37 -4.09
CA LEU A 103 2.33 6.43 -2.63
C LEU A 103 2.77 5.09 -2.03
N ASP A 104 3.63 5.14 -1.01
CA ASP A 104 3.91 3.98 -0.18
C ASP A 104 2.73 3.77 0.79
N ILE A 105 2.10 2.61 0.76
CA ILE A 105 1.06 2.24 1.71
C ILE A 105 1.67 1.32 2.75
N SER A 106 1.50 1.68 4.02
CA SER A 106 1.98 0.88 5.13
C SER A 106 0.82 0.46 6.04
N PHE A 107 0.74 -0.82 6.36
CA PHE A 107 -0.19 -1.37 7.33
C PHE A 107 0.57 -1.99 8.50
N ARG A 108 0.28 -1.55 9.73
CA ARG A 108 1.00 -1.94 10.95
C ARG A 108 2.52 -1.76 10.86
N GLY A 109 2.98 -0.78 10.04
CA GLY A 109 4.39 -0.53 9.78
C GLY A 109 5.05 -1.49 8.80
N PHE A 110 4.28 -2.26 8.04
CA PHE A 110 4.73 -3.06 6.90
C PHE A 110 4.28 -2.40 5.61
N THR A 111 5.16 -2.32 4.64
CA THR A 111 4.95 -1.49 3.44
C THR A 111 4.58 -2.32 2.20
N ALA A 112 3.73 -1.73 1.36
CA ALA A 112 3.55 -2.06 -0.04
C ALA A 112 3.79 -0.78 -0.85
N SER A 113 4.91 -0.70 -1.53
CA SER A 113 5.41 0.48 -2.23
C SER A 113 5.59 0.20 -3.72
N PRO A 114 5.35 1.18 -4.60
CA PRO A 114 5.76 1.11 -6.00
C PRO A 114 7.26 1.37 -6.19
N LEU A 115 7.95 1.91 -5.17
CA LEU A 115 9.35 2.24 -5.25
C LEU A 115 10.22 0.99 -5.03
N LEU A 116 11.08 0.70 -6.01
CA LEU A 116 12.13 -0.31 -5.88
C LEU A 116 13.06 0.04 -4.70
N GLY A 117 13.47 -0.98 -3.95
CA GLY A 117 14.38 -0.79 -2.83
C GLY A 117 13.72 -0.43 -1.50
N VAL A 118 12.41 -0.29 -1.44
CA VAL A 118 11.68 -0.23 -0.17
C VAL A 118 11.38 -1.65 0.30
N PRO A 119 11.79 -2.07 1.51
CA PRO A 119 11.45 -3.39 2.03
C PRO A 119 9.95 -3.60 2.08
N GLN A 120 9.46 -4.61 1.36
CA GLN A 120 8.05 -4.94 1.25
C GLN A 120 7.62 -5.91 2.34
N GLY A 121 6.37 -5.88 2.76
CA GLY A 121 5.87 -6.77 3.82
C GLY A 121 4.35 -6.99 3.78
N LEU A 122 3.68 -6.49 2.73
CA LEU A 122 2.26 -6.70 2.47
C LEU A 122 2.07 -7.43 1.14
N SER A 123 1.20 -8.44 1.13
CA SER A 123 0.76 -9.10 -0.09
C SER A 123 -0.55 -8.50 -0.56
N VAL A 124 -0.64 -8.17 -1.84
CA VAL A 124 -1.85 -7.60 -2.46
C VAL A 124 -2.36 -8.56 -3.53
N PHE A 125 -3.67 -8.82 -3.48
CA PHE A 125 -4.35 -9.74 -4.37
C PHE A 125 -5.49 -9.06 -5.10
N GLN A 126 -5.65 -9.36 -6.39
CA GLN A 126 -6.83 -9.03 -7.18
C GLN A 126 -7.51 -10.34 -7.60
N ASP A 127 -8.72 -10.60 -7.13
CA ASP A 127 -9.48 -11.84 -7.40
C ASP A 127 -8.65 -13.13 -7.17
N GLY A 128 -7.82 -13.12 -6.11
CA GLY A 128 -6.97 -14.27 -5.76
C GLY A 128 -5.61 -14.33 -6.47
N VAL A 129 -5.36 -13.49 -7.45
CA VAL A 129 -4.05 -13.35 -8.11
C VAL A 129 -3.19 -12.36 -7.34
N ARG A 130 -1.98 -12.77 -6.94
CA ARG A 130 -1.01 -11.86 -6.31
C ARG A 130 -0.48 -10.86 -7.34
N ILE A 131 -0.59 -9.57 -7.02
CA ILE A 131 -0.21 -8.48 -7.93
C ILE A 131 1.11 -7.78 -7.58
N ASN A 132 1.78 -8.19 -6.48
CA ASN A 132 3.14 -7.75 -6.22
C ASN A 132 4.07 -8.21 -7.36
N GLU A 133 4.93 -7.31 -7.85
CA GLU A 133 5.82 -7.58 -8.97
C GLU A 133 7.00 -8.46 -8.56
N PRO A 134 7.29 -9.60 -9.22
CA PRO A 134 8.31 -10.55 -8.78
C PRO A 134 9.73 -10.01 -8.61
N PHE A 135 10.13 -8.97 -9.36
CA PHE A 135 11.50 -8.45 -9.32
C PHE A 135 11.85 -7.79 -7.98
N GLY A 136 10.99 -6.90 -7.48
CA GLY A 136 11.20 -6.15 -6.24
C GLY A 136 10.08 -6.30 -5.21
N ASP A 137 9.11 -7.19 -5.45
CA ASP A 137 7.90 -7.35 -4.65
C ASP A 137 7.03 -6.07 -4.53
N VAL A 138 7.27 -5.09 -5.40
CA VAL A 138 6.60 -3.79 -5.40
C VAL A 138 5.13 -3.88 -5.81
N VAL A 139 4.32 -2.91 -5.36
CA VAL A 139 2.90 -2.78 -5.71
C VAL A 139 2.66 -1.44 -6.40
N ASN A 140 2.35 -1.49 -7.68
CA ASN A 140 2.02 -0.31 -8.47
C ASN A 140 0.52 -0.02 -8.38
N TRP A 141 0.14 0.88 -7.47
CA TRP A 141 -1.26 1.21 -7.18
C TRP A 141 -2.00 1.85 -8.36
N ASP A 142 -1.26 2.52 -9.24
CA ASP A 142 -1.76 3.13 -10.47
C ASP A 142 -2.22 2.11 -11.52
N LEU A 143 -1.84 0.82 -11.39
CA LEU A 143 -2.27 -0.25 -12.31
C LEU A 143 -3.64 -0.84 -11.96
N LEU A 144 -4.21 -0.49 -10.80
CA LEU A 144 -5.48 -1.02 -10.31
C LEU A 144 -6.63 -0.07 -10.64
N PRO A 145 -7.59 -0.44 -11.50
CA PRO A 145 -8.76 0.39 -11.77
C PRO A 145 -9.72 0.37 -10.57
N GLN A 146 -9.78 1.49 -9.84
CA GLN A 146 -10.62 1.63 -8.65
C GLN A 146 -12.11 1.37 -8.96
N SER A 147 -12.57 1.74 -10.14
CA SER A 147 -13.93 1.51 -10.64
C SER A 147 -14.30 0.03 -10.75
N ALA A 148 -13.33 -0.86 -10.91
CA ALA A 148 -13.55 -2.30 -10.94
C ALA A 148 -13.77 -2.92 -9.56
N ILE A 149 -13.55 -2.20 -8.46
CA ILE A 149 -13.53 -2.78 -7.11
C ILE A 149 -14.94 -2.95 -6.56
N ALA A 150 -15.31 -4.19 -6.24
CA ALA A 150 -16.54 -4.55 -5.52
C ALA A 150 -16.35 -4.57 -4.02
N GLY A 151 -15.13 -4.86 -3.54
CA GLY A 151 -14.82 -4.91 -2.12
C GLY A 151 -13.34 -5.12 -1.85
N ILE A 152 -12.96 -4.78 -0.63
CA ILE A 152 -11.60 -4.92 -0.12
C ILE A 152 -11.66 -5.62 1.23
N GLN A 153 -10.77 -6.60 1.45
CA GLN A 153 -10.53 -7.22 2.74
C GLN A 153 -9.07 -7.02 3.11
N LEU A 154 -8.83 -6.39 4.25
CA LEU A 154 -7.49 -6.25 4.83
C LEU A 154 -7.36 -7.24 5.99
N ILE A 155 -6.54 -8.28 5.76
CA ILE A 155 -6.31 -9.39 6.67
C ILE A 155 -4.99 -9.16 7.38
N PRO A 156 -4.98 -8.96 8.71
CA PRO A 156 -3.77 -8.65 9.44
C PRO A 156 -2.92 -9.88 9.78
N GLY A 157 -1.67 -9.60 10.14
CA GLY A 157 -0.72 -10.59 10.67
C GLY A 157 0.03 -11.36 9.59
N SER A 158 0.96 -12.17 10.03
CA SER A 158 1.81 -13.00 9.17
C SER A 158 1.07 -14.25 8.69
N ASN A 159 -0.18 -14.09 8.22
CA ASN A 159 -1.06 -15.21 7.89
C ASN A 159 -0.47 -16.07 6.75
N PRO A 160 -0.04 -17.32 7.02
CA PRO A 160 0.66 -18.14 6.06
C PRO A 160 -0.20 -18.52 4.83
N LEU A 161 -1.53 -18.56 4.98
CA LEU A 161 -2.43 -18.96 3.90
C LEU A 161 -2.42 -17.96 2.73
N PHE A 162 -2.02 -16.69 2.96
CA PHE A 162 -1.84 -15.68 1.93
C PHE A 162 -0.45 -15.70 1.27
N GLY A 163 0.40 -16.64 1.65
CA GLY A 163 1.61 -16.98 0.93
C GLY A 163 2.86 -16.22 1.35
N LEU A 164 3.85 -16.27 0.45
CA LEU A 164 5.16 -15.69 0.66
C LEU A 164 5.08 -14.16 0.79
N ASN A 165 5.96 -13.58 1.63
CA ASN A 165 6.12 -12.13 1.85
C ASN A 165 4.91 -11.46 2.54
N THR A 166 3.99 -12.22 3.10
CA THR A 166 2.90 -11.73 3.94
C THR A 166 3.40 -11.62 5.39
N LEU A 167 4.04 -10.51 5.75
CA LEU A 167 4.59 -10.29 7.09
C LEU A 167 3.63 -9.49 7.98
N GLY A 168 3.07 -8.40 7.45
CA GLY A 168 2.16 -7.52 8.18
C GLY A 168 0.68 -7.77 7.89
N GLY A 169 0.39 -8.36 6.74
CA GLY A 169 -0.97 -8.63 6.31
C GLY A 169 -1.13 -8.83 4.81
N ALA A 170 -2.35 -9.11 4.41
CA ALA A 170 -2.75 -9.22 3.02
C ALA A 170 -3.92 -8.28 2.72
N LEU A 171 -3.90 -7.66 1.55
CA LEU A 171 -4.98 -6.86 0.99
C LEU A 171 -5.61 -7.65 -0.16
N SER A 172 -6.82 -8.16 0.01
CA SER A 172 -7.58 -8.85 -1.02
C SER A 172 -8.60 -7.90 -1.64
N ILE A 173 -8.46 -7.68 -2.94
CA ILE A 173 -9.35 -6.84 -3.76
C ILE A 173 -10.22 -7.76 -4.59
N TYR A 174 -11.52 -7.63 -4.42
CA TYR A 174 -12.53 -8.34 -5.19
C TYR A 174 -13.11 -7.41 -6.24
N THR A 175 -13.25 -7.88 -7.46
CA THR A 175 -13.75 -7.08 -8.57
C THR A 175 -15.25 -7.26 -8.79
N LYS A 176 -15.89 -6.27 -9.41
CA LYS A 176 -17.29 -6.28 -9.78
C LYS A 176 -17.58 -7.40 -10.80
N SER A 177 -18.83 -7.88 -10.80
CA SER A 177 -19.41 -8.78 -11.81
C SER A 177 -20.67 -8.15 -12.37
N GLY A 178 -21.11 -8.57 -13.55
CA GLY A 178 -22.33 -8.07 -14.16
C GLY A 178 -23.58 -8.41 -13.35
N ARG A 179 -23.61 -9.61 -12.77
CA ARG A 179 -24.70 -10.09 -11.92
C ARG A 179 -24.94 -9.21 -10.68
N ASN A 180 -23.85 -8.76 -10.03
CA ASN A 180 -23.93 -7.95 -8.82
C ASN A 180 -23.92 -6.44 -9.10
N ASN A 181 -23.63 -6.03 -10.34
CA ASN A 181 -23.54 -4.63 -10.76
C ASN A 181 -24.14 -4.48 -12.16
N PRO A 182 -25.45 -4.80 -12.34
CA PRO A 182 -26.13 -4.61 -13.62
C PRO A 182 -26.27 -3.11 -13.92
N GLY A 183 -26.52 -2.79 -15.20
CA GLY A 183 -26.64 -1.43 -15.68
C GLY A 183 -25.29 -0.80 -15.99
N GLY A 184 -25.29 0.50 -16.19
CA GLY A 184 -24.05 1.19 -16.53
C GLY A 184 -23.99 2.61 -16.03
N SER A 185 -22.82 3.22 -16.18
CA SER A 185 -22.65 4.64 -15.86
C SER A 185 -21.52 5.29 -16.64
N VAL A 186 -21.66 6.58 -16.84
CA VAL A 186 -20.59 7.49 -17.27
C VAL A 186 -20.42 8.57 -16.22
N GLU A 187 -19.17 8.79 -15.81
CA GLU A 187 -18.81 9.81 -14.85
C GLU A 187 -17.74 10.73 -15.43
N MET A 188 -17.96 12.04 -15.34
CA MET A 188 -17.00 13.07 -15.71
C MET A 188 -16.71 13.94 -14.50
N SER A 189 -15.44 14.24 -14.26
CA SER A 189 -15.07 15.19 -13.20
C SER A 189 -13.88 16.07 -13.60
N GLY A 190 -13.80 17.23 -12.93
CA GLY A 190 -12.70 18.16 -13.12
C GLY A 190 -12.55 19.10 -11.93
N GLY A 191 -11.41 19.79 -11.86
CA GLY A 191 -11.19 20.73 -10.76
C GLY A 191 -9.73 21.12 -10.57
N SER A 192 -9.35 21.27 -9.32
CA SER A 192 -8.03 21.71 -8.89
C SER A 192 -6.91 20.91 -9.54
N PHE A 193 -5.75 21.52 -9.68
CA PHE A 193 -4.53 20.96 -10.26
C PHE A 193 -4.67 20.58 -11.74
N GLY A 194 -5.69 21.13 -12.41
CA GLY A 194 -6.01 20.85 -13.81
C GLY A 194 -6.47 19.42 -14.05
N ARG A 195 -6.96 18.73 -13.03
CA ARG A 195 -7.45 17.36 -13.12
C ARG A 195 -8.73 17.32 -13.94
N LYS A 196 -8.77 16.33 -14.85
CA LYS A 196 -9.94 15.95 -15.64
C LYS A 196 -9.96 14.43 -15.69
N SER A 197 -11.14 13.83 -15.45
CA SER A 197 -11.32 12.38 -15.55
C SER A 197 -12.63 12.02 -16.23
N LEU A 198 -12.59 10.90 -16.94
CA LEU A 198 -13.73 10.23 -17.54
C LEU A 198 -13.69 8.77 -17.11
N GLN A 199 -14.79 8.27 -16.59
CA GLN A 199 -14.97 6.87 -16.19
C GLN A 199 -16.25 6.33 -16.85
N TYR A 200 -16.15 5.09 -17.33
CA TYR A 200 -17.26 4.33 -17.89
C TYR A 200 -17.35 3.00 -17.14
N GLU A 201 -18.56 2.55 -16.84
CA GLU A 201 -18.86 1.24 -16.29
C GLU A 201 -20.07 0.65 -17.00
N GLN A 202 -20.05 -0.66 -17.29
CA GLN A 202 -21.19 -1.40 -17.83
C GLN A 202 -21.14 -2.84 -17.31
N GLY A 203 -22.24 -3.28 -16.71
CA GLY A 203 -22.47 -4.65 -16.30
C GLY A 203 -23.81 -5.16 -16.81
N GLY A 204 -23.93 -6.49 -16.89
CA GLY A 204 -25.18 -7.14 -17.28
C GLY A 204 -25.10 -8.65 -17.12
N GLU A 205 -26.26 -9.31 -17.23
CA GLU A 205 -26.36 -10.76 -17.20
C GLU A 205 -27.37 -11.27 -18.21
N ALA A 206 -27.16 -12.50 -18.69
CA ALA A 206 -28.08 -13.21 -19.58
C ALA A 206 -28.01 -14.71 -19.26
N GLY A 207 -29.04 -15.21 -18.60
CA GLY A 207 -29.08 -16.60 -18.11
C GLY A 207 -27.93 -16.90 -17.16
N PRO A 208 -27.10 -17.92 -17.43
CA PRO A 208 -25.96 -18.25 -16.57
C PRO A 208 -24.76 -17.32 -16.73
N TRP A 209 -24.73 -16.50 -17.76
CA TRP A 209 -23.61 -15.61 -18.10
C TRP A 209 -23.79 -14.24 -17.52
N ASP A 210 -22.71 -13.61 -17.11
CA ASP A 210 -22.63 -12.20 -16.76
C ASP A 210 -21.35 -11.57 -17.32
N TRP A 211 -21.38 -10.22 -17.45
CA TRP A 211 -20.21 -9.46 -17.90
C TRP A 211 -20.13 -8.12 -17.18
N PHE A 212 -18.92 -7.67 -16.93
CA PHE A 212 -18.65 -6.35 -16.40
C PHE A 212 -17.46 -5.72 -17.10
N SER A 213 -17.52 -4.46 -17.43
CA SER A 213 -16.40 -3.71 -17.96
C SER A 213 -16.34 -2.31 -17.38
N THR A 214 -15.13 -1.77 -17.22
CA THR A 214 -14.90 -0.38 -16.84
C THR A 214 -13.65 0.15 -17.50
N ALA A 215 -13.69 1.44 -17.86
CA ALA A 215 -12.55 2.18 -18.36
C ALA A 215 -12.44 3.50 -17.61
N ASN A 216 -11.23 3.89 -17.27
CA ASN A 216 -10.93 5.16 -16.61
C ASN A 216 -9.78 5.86 -17.33
N VAL A 217 -9.97 7.12 -17.67
CA VAL A 217 -8.93 8.00 -18.23
C VAL A 217 -8.89 9.26 -17.41
N SER A 218 -7.73 9.57 -16.86
CA SER A 218 -7.51 10.82 -16.11
C SER A 218 -6.22 11.51 -16.53
N LYS A 219 -6.25 12.83 -16.45
CA LYS A 219 -5.08 13.69 -16.69
C LYS A 219 -5.10 14.82 -15.67
N GLU A 220 -3.94 15.13 -15.11
CA GLU A 220 -3.76 16.29 -14.24
C GLU A 220 -2.39 16.92 -14.46
N ARG A 221 -2.26 18.21 -14.15
CA ARG A 221 -0.98 18.94 -14.17
C ARG A 221 -0.20 18.76 -12.87
N GLY A 222 -0.88 18.25 -11.83
CA GLY A 222 -0.35 18.17 -10.47
C GLY A 222 -0.45 19.49 -9.70
N TRP A 223 -0.31 19.40 -8.37
CA TRP A 223 -0.32 20.59 -7.51
C TRP A 223 1.05 21.27 -7.42
N ALA A 224 2.12 20.53 -7.70
CA ALA A 224 3.50 21.01 -7.76
C ALA A 224 3.95 21.24 -9.23
N GLU A 225 5.08 21.87 -9.41
CA GLU A 225 5.78 22.00 -10.69
C GLU A 225 6.35 20.63 -11.09
N HIS A 226 6.42 20.35 -12.40
CA HIS A 226 6.93 19.07 -12.92
C HIS A 226 6.27 17.83 -12.30
N ASN A 227 4.93 17.87 -12.12
CA ASN A 227 4.16 16.83 -11.44
C ASN A 227 2.91 16.36 -12.23
N PRO A 228 2.92 16.36 -13.58
CA PRO A 228 1.76 15.90 -14.32
C PRO A 228 1.58 14.38 -14.23
N SER A 229 0.33 13.95 -14.37
CA SER A 229 -0.03 12.53 -14.43
C SER A 229 -1.02 12.28 -15.55
N ARG A 230 -0.86 11.15 -16.24
CA ARG A 230 -1.84 10.57 -17.17
C ARG A 230 -2.03 9.12 -16.79
N VAL A 231 -3.29 8.74 -16.56
CA VAL A 231 -3.68 7.39 -16.17
C VAL A 231 -4.76 6.91 -17.13
N ALA A 232 -4.55 5.74 -17.71
CA ALA A 232 -5.52 5.04 -18.54
C ALA A 232 -5.59 3.59 -18.08
N GLN A 233 -6.77 3.14 -17.66
CA GLN A 233 -7.00 1.84 -17.07
C GLN A 233 -8.26 1.23 -17.67
N PHE A 234 -8.21 -0.08 -17.87
CA PHE A 234 -9.33 -0.88 -18.34
C PHE A 234 -9.43 -2.17 -17.50
N TYR A 235 -10.65 -2.56 -17.21
CA TYR A 235 -10.97 -3.87 -16.65
C TYR A 235 -12.18 -4.46 -17.36
N GLY A 236 -12.11 -5.75 -17.72
CA GLY A 236 -13.22 -6.51 -18.26
C GLY A 236 -13.30 -7.88 -17.62
N LYS A 237 -14.51 -8.37 -17.35
CA LYS A 237 -14.79 -9.70 -16.79
C LYS A 237 -15.98 -10.31 -17.50
N ALA A 238 -15.89 -11.60 -17.83
CA ALA A 238 -17.00 -12.44 -18.23
C ALA A 238 -17.10 -13.59 -17.24
N GLY A 239 -18.30 -13.83 -16.73
CA GLY A 239 -18.61 -14.85 -15.74
C GLY A 239 -19.67 -15.82 -16.24
N TYR A 240 -19.61 -17.04 -15.68
CA TYR A 240 -20.60 -18.09 -15.84
C TYR A 240 -20.92 -18.70 -14.49
N GLN A 241 -22.22 -18.87 -14.18
CA GLN A 241 -22.65 -19.49 -12.93
C GLN A 241 -23.92 -20.31 -13.16
N GLN A 242 -23.81 -21.63 -13.00
CA GLN A 242 -24.95 -22.55 -13.09
C GLN A 242 -24.62 -23.89 -12.41
N GLY A 243 -25.59 -24.50 -11.74
CA GLY A 243 -25.49 -25.88 -11.24
C GLY A 243 -24.31 -26.15 -10.30
N GLY A 244 -23.94 -25.18 -9.46
CA GLY A 244 -22.79 -25.30 -8.55
C GLY A 244 -21.44 -25.01 -9.21
N THR A 245 -21.40 -24.72 -10.53
CA THR A 245 -20.24 -24.26 -11.26
C THR A 245 -20.21 -22.74 -11.31
N ALA A 246 -19.09 -22.12 -10.97
CA ALA A 246 -18.81 -20.72 -11.20
C ALA A 246 -17.44 -20.59 -11.89
N PHE A 247 -17.38 -19.72 -12.91
CA PHE A 247 -16.16 -19.49 -13.67
C PHE A 247 -16.10 -18.05 -14.17
N ASP A 248 -14.96 -17.39 -13.98
CA ASP A 248 -14.73 -16.02 -14.45
C ASP A 248 -13.43 -15.96 -15.28
N VAL A 249 -13.47 -15.20 -16.38
CA VAL A 249 -12.27 -14.73 -17.09
C VAL A 249 -12.24 -13.22 -17.02
N SER A 250 -11.08 -12.66 -16.69
CA SER A 250 -10.89 -11.23 -16.59
C SER A 250 -9.63 -10.74 -17.28
N VAL A 251 -9.69 -9.50 -17.77
CA VAL A 251 -8.54 -8.75 -18.26
C VAL A 251 -8.39 -7.45 -17.51
N THR A 252 -7.19 -7.14 -17.06
CA THR A 252 -6.81 -5.84 -16.49
C THR A 252 -5.73 -5.25 -17.39
N ALA A 253 -5.88 -4.00 -17.82
CA ALA A 253 -4.89 -3.30 -18.62
C ALA A 253 -4.70 -1.88 -18.11
N ALA A 254 -3.47 -1.40 -18.09
CA ALA A 254 -3.14 -0.03 -17.72
C ALA A 254 -1.96 0.50 -18.54
N ASN A 255 -1.98 1.82 -18.81
CA ASN A 255 -0.90 2.55 -19.48
C ASN A 255 -0.84 3.96 -18.88
N ASN A 256 0.14 4.18 -18.01
CA ASN A 256 0.22 5.36 -17.16
C ASN A 256 1.56 6.07 -17.34
N ARG A 257 1.53 7.39 -17.26
CA ARG A 257 2.70 8.26 -17.23
C ARG A 257 2.59 9.21 -16.05
N LEU A 258 3.54 9.13 -15.14
CA LEU A 258 3.52 9.78 -13.84
C LEU A 258 4.85 10.54 -13.66
N GLU A 259 4.79 11.84 -13.40
CA GLU A 259 5.97 12.63 -13.07
C GLU A 259 5.95 12.97 -11.58
N GLY A 260 7.09 12.80 -10.90
CA GLY A 260 7.29 13.04 -9.49
C GLY A 260 8.09 14.31 -9.23
N THR A 261 7.91 14.89 -8.04
CA THR A 261 8.74 16.01 -7.57
C THR A 261 9.82 15.56 -6.60
N GLN A 262 9.82 14.27 -6.26
CA GLN A 262 10.62 13.72 -5.17
C GLN A 262 10.36 14.44 -3.83
N THR A 263 11.29 14.34 -2.89
CA THR A 263 11.24 15.08 -1.62
C THR A 263 11.89 16.44 -1.76
N LEU A 264 11.47 17.40 -0.93
CA LEU A 264 11.94 18.77 -0.97
C LEU A 264 12.67 19.14 0.32
N PRO A 265 13.91 19.72 0.30
CA PRO A 265 14.64 20.10 1.49
C PRO A 265 13.91 21.20 2.27
N THR A 266 14.12 21.24 3.59
CA THR A 266 13.43 22.16 4.48
C THR A 266 13.69 23.64 4.14
N SER A 267 14.86 23.99 3.64
CA SER A 267 15.20 25.34 3.18
C SER A 267 14.39 25.81 1.96
N PHE A 268 13.73 24.87 1.24
CA PHE A 268 12.91 25.20 0.06
C PHE A 268 11.41 25.37 0.36
N LEU A 269 10.99 25.28 1.64
CA LEU A 269 9.56 25.27 2.01
C LEU A 269 8.84 26.62 1.87
N ASP A 270 9.54 27.71 1.60
CA ASP A 270 8.97 29.00 1.17
C ASP A 270 8.20 28.82 -0.17
N HIS A 271 8.75 28.06 -1.12
CA HIS A 271 8.17 27.72 -2.41
C HIS A 271 7.87 26.21 -2.52
N ARG A 272 6.86 25.71 -1.82
CA ARG A 272 6.52 24.29 -1.72
C ARG A 272 6.12 23.59 -3.03
N ARG A 273 5.91 24.34 -4.12
CA ARG A 273 5.48 23.78 -5.41
C ARG A 273 6.63 23.37 -6.30
N GLN A 274 7.85 23.76 -5.97
CA GLN A 274 9.03 23.44 -6.78
C GLN A 274 9.45 21.98 -6.67
N ALA A 275 10.08 21.43 -7.70
CA ALA A 275 10.81 20.18 -7.64
C ALA A 275 12.24 20.43 -7.14
N TYR A 276 12.87 19.44 -6.50
CA TYR A 276 14.29 19.52 -6.13
C TYR A 276 15.16 19.45 -7.38
N THR A 277 15.05 18.38 -8.14
CA THR A 277 15.63 18.19 -9.48
C THR A 277 14.58 17.61 -10.41
N TYR A 278 14.77 17.74 -11.72
CA TYR A 278 13.87 17.17 -12.73
C TYR A 278 14.59 16.98 -14.07
N PRO A 279 14.07 16.11 -14.98
CA PRO A 279 12.82 15.35 -14.91
C PRO A 279 12.88 14.15 -13.95
N ASP A 280 11.71 13.73 -13.45
CA ASP A 280 11.49 12.45 -12.77
C ASP A 280 10.20 11.85 -13.32
N LEU A 281 10.34 10.89 -14.22
CA LEU A 281 9.25 10.30 -15.01
C LEU A 281 9.19 8.80 -14.79
N ASN A 282 7.98 8.30 -14.52
CA ASN A 282 7.68 6.89 -14.42
C ASN A 282 6.55 6.51 -15.40
N GLU A 283 6.83 5.58 -16.30
CA GLU A 283 5.87 5.03 -17.27
C GLU A 283 5.58 3.58 -16.94
N ASN A 284 4.32 3.29 -16.54
CA ASN A 284 3.86 1.96 -16.16
C ASN A 284 2.89 1.41 -17.18
N GLN A 285 3.15 0.21 -17.69
CA GLN A 285 2.26 -0.53 -18.58
C GLN A 285 2.07 -1.94 -18.03
N ALA A 286 0.82 -2.39 -17.94
CA ALA A 286 0.50 -3.75 -17.54
C ALA A 286 -0.69 -4.30 -18.31
N VAL A 287 -0.61 -5.60 -18.59
CA VAL A 287 -1.75 -6.40 -19.04
C VAL A 287 -1.75 -7.71 -18.24
N MET A 288 -2.86 -8.02 -17.62
CA MET A 288 -3.08 -9.27 -16.89
C MET A 288 -4.33 -9.96 -17.44
N LEU A 289 -4.19 -11.23 -17.81
CA LEU A 289 -5.31 -12.14 -18.10
C LEU A 289 -5.38 -13.14 -16.93
N ALA A 290 -6.54 -13.28 -16.34
CA ALA A 290 -6.77 -14.22 -15.25
C ALA A 290 -8.07 -14.99 -15.46
N ALA A 291 -8.05 -16.25 -15.07
CA ALA A 291 -9.25 -17.08 -14.98
C ALA A 291 -9.31 -17.68 -13.57
N LYS A 292 -10.51 -17.68 -12.99
CA LYS A 292 -10.79 -18.37 -11.72
C LYS A 292 -12.08 -19.14 -11.86
N GLY A 293 -12.18 -20.23 -11.12
CA GLY A 293 -13.38 -21.04 -11.13
C GLY A 293 -13.54 -21.85 -9.87
N SER A 294 -14.75 -22.29 -9.63
CA SER A 294 -15.08 -23.22 -8.58
C SER A 294 -16.21 -24.15 -9.00
N GLN A 295 -16.14 -25.38 -8.52
CA GLN A 295 -17.14 -26.42 -8.73
C GLN A 295 -17.56 -26.99 -7.38
N LEU A 296 -18.84 -26.89 -7.07
CA LEU A 296 -19.44 -27.63 -5.98
C LEU A 296 -19.59 -29.09 -6.46
N MET A 297 -18.77 -29.96 -5.91
CA MET A 297 -18.70 -31.37 -6.32
C MET A 297 -19.74 -32.23 -5.59
N ASP A 298 -20.04 -31.85 -4.34
CA ASP A 298 -21.03 -32.49 -3.47
C ASP A 298 -21.44 -31.49 -2.38
N GLU A 299 -22.47 -31.77 -1.61
CA GLU A 299 -22.88 -30.92 -0.49
C GLU A 299 -21.71 -30.70 0.48
N GLY A 300 -21.26 -29.43 0.54
CA GLY A 300 -20.10 -29.03 1.37
C GLY A 300 -18.72 -29.35 0.78
N VAL A 301 -18.60 -29.80 -0.46
CA VAL A 301 -17.29 -30.05 -1.13
C VAL A 301 -17.11 -29.11 -2.32
N LEU A 302 -16.22 -28.14 -2.19
CA LEU A 302 -15.92 -27.16 -3.22
C LEU A 302 -14.47 -27.30 -3.70
N LEU A 303 -14.29 -27.53 -5.00
CA LEU A 303 -13.01 -27.41 -5.69
C LEU A 303 -12.92 -26.01 -6.29
N GLY A 304 -11.89 -25.26 -5.97
CA GLY A 304 -11.65 -23.92 -6.52
C GLY A 304 -10.23 -23.73 -7.01
N GLY A 305 -10.03 -22.81 -7.93
CA GLY A 305 -8.69 -22.49 -8.42
C GLY A 305 -8.64 -21.23 -9.27
N ASN A 306 -7.43 -20.82 -9.59
CA ASN A 306 -7.15 -19.73 -10.51
C ASN A 306 -5.90 -20.00 -11.35
N VAL A 307 -5.81 -19.31 -12.48
CA VAL A 307 -4.61 -19.25 -13.32
C VAL A 307 -4.50 -17.83 -13.86
N TYR A 308 -3.28 -17.35 -14.02
CA TYR A 308 -3.05 -16.03 -14.59
C TYR A 308 -1.76 -15.96 -15.39
N VAL A 309 -1.72 -14.98 -16.29
CA VAL A 309 -0.51 -14.49 -16.95
C VAL A 309 -0.55 -12.97 -16.91
N ARG A 310 0.60 -12.35 -16.59
CA ARG A 310 0.75 -10.90 -16.53
C ARG A 310 2.04 -10.49 -17.20
N ARG A 311 1.95 -9.46 -18.05
CA ARG A 311 3.08 -8.71 -18.57
C ARG A 311 3.11 -7.33 -17.97
N TYR A 312 4.24 -6.93 -17.44
CA TYR A 312 4.49 -5.61 -16.86
C TYR A 312 5.73 -5.00 -17.47
N ARG A 313 5.64 -3.72 -17.81
CA ARG A 313 6.76 -2.90 -18.26
C ARG A 313 6.78 -1.61 -17.47
N ASN A 314 7.95 -1.26 -16.99
CA ASN A 314 8.21 0.02 -16.38
C ASN A 314 9.37 0.68 -17.11
N LYS A 315 9.28 1.98 -17.33
CA LYS A 315 10.39 2.83 -17.71
C LYS A 315 10.45 3.98 -16.72
N ASN A 316 11.61 4.20 -16.16
CA ASN A 316 11.86 5.32 -15.27
C ASN A 316 12.97 6.19 -15.86
N THR A 317 12.80 7.49 -15.78
CA THR A 317 13.84 8.49 -16.04
C THR A 317 13.92 9.39 -14.83
N SER A 318 15.06 9.46 -14.18
CA SER A 318 15.29 10.32 -13.02
C SER A 318 16.55 11.16 -13.22
N SER A 319 16.54 12.36 -12.67
CA SER A 319 17.67 13.28 -12.71
C SER A 319 18.14 13.56 -11.31
N ASN A 320 19.38 13.19 -11.00
CA ASN A 320 19.95 13.27 -9.67
C ASN A 320 21.27 14.03 -9.68
N VAL A 321 21.65 14.55 -8.52
CA VAL A 321 23.00 15.04 -8.27
C VAL A 321 23.99 13.90 -8.50
N ASN A 322 25.10 14.17 -9.15
CA ASN A 322 26.19 13.20 -9.23
C ASN A 322 26.98 13.22 -7.92
N ASP A 323 26.94 12.12 -7.19
CA ASP A 323 27.63 11.99 -5.89
C ASP A 323 29.14 11.97 -6.02
N ASN A 324 29.67 11.61 -7.20
CA ASN A 324 31.10 11.59 -7.47
C ASN A 324 31.63 12.94 -7.94
N PHE A 325 30.77 13.99 -8.03
CA PHE A 325 31.20 15.32 -8.44
C PHE A 325 32.35 15.82 -7.56
N GLY A 326 33.47 16.17 -8.21
CA GLY A 326 34.68 16.63 -7.53
C GLY A 326 35.57 15.52 -6.93
N GLU A 327 35.13 14.25 -6.93
CA GLU A 327 35.99 13.13 -6.56
C GLU A 327 37.04 12.85 -7.65
N ILE A 328 38.22 12.40 -7.24
CA ILE A 328 39.28 12.08 -8.19
C ILE A 328 38.94 10.76 -8.91
N ASP A 329 38.71 10.86 -10.21
CA ASP A 329 38.52 9.68 -11.07
C ASP A 329 39.84 8.88 -11.13
N PRO A 330 39.84 7.61 -10.68
CA PRO A 330 41.05 6.77 -10.67
C PRO A 330 41.65 6.54 -12.07
N GLY A 331 40.87 6.66 -13.14
CA GLY A 331 41.30 6.44 -14.52
C GLY A 331 41.99 7.66 -15.13
N THR A 332 41.54 8.86 -14.78
CA THR A 332 42.06 10.13 -15.35
C THR A 332 42.93 10.89 -14.36
N GLY A 333 42.85 10.64 -13.07
CA GLY A 333 43.50 11.38 -11.99
C GLY A 333 42.98 12.83 -11.83
N LEU A 334 41.85 13.17 -12.43
CA LEU A 334 41.21 14.50 -12.37
C LEU A 334 39.90 14.43 -11.58
N PRO A 335 39.47 15.57 -10.98
CA PRO A 335 38.15 15.64 -10.37
C PRO A 335 37.05 15.41 -11.41
N ASP A 336 36.00 14.62 -11.03
CA ASP A 336 34.80 14.44 -11.87
C ASP A 336 34.03 15.77 -12.02
N PRO A 337 33.97 16.35 -13.25
CA PRO A 337 33.26 17.61 -13.47
C PRO A 337 31.75 17.51 -13.67
N VAL A 338 31.21 16.28 -13.70
CA VAL A 338 29.79 16.01 -14.03
C VAL A 338 28.89 16.35 -12.84
N GLN A 339 28.05 17.39 -12.99
CA GLN A 339 27.18 17.87 -11.91
C GLN A 339 26.01 16.97 -11.63
N ALA A 340 25.43 16.38 -12.67
CA ALA A 340 24.19 15.60 -12.62
C ALA A 340 24.29 14.34 -13.47
N LEU A 341 23.46 13.35 -13.10
CA LEU A 341 23.24 12.15 -13.90
C LEU A 341 21.75 12.04 -14.26
N ASN A 342 21.46 11.88 -15.56
CA ASN A 342 20.18 11.42 -16.03
C ASN A 342 20.22 9.90 -16.12
N ASP A 343 19.47 9.23 -15.25
CA ASP A 343 19.35 7.78 -15.22
C ASP A 343 18.10 7.33 -15.96
N ARG A 344 18.23 6.38 -16.85
CA ARG A 344 17.13 5.73 -17.53
C ARG A 344 17.14 4.24 -17.20
N SER A 345 16.14 3.78 -16.47
CA SER A 345 15.98 2.35 -16.18
C SER A 345 14.72 1.76 -16.82
N ALA A 346 14.75 0.47 -17.11
CA ALA A 346 13.60 -0.25 -17.62
C ALA A 346 13.49 -1.64 -17.00
N ILE A 347 12.23 -2.05 -16.71
CA ILE A 347 11.86 -3.40 -16.32
C ILE A 347 10.92 -3.96 -17.39
N ASP A 348 11.26 -5.10 -17.99
CA ASP A 348 10.34 -5.92 -18.79
C ASP A 348 10.13 -7.25 -18.05
N GLN A 349 8.90 -7.51 -17.63
CA GLN A 349 8.59 -8.63 -16.77
C GLN A 349 7.39 -9.40 -17.28
N THR A 350 7.50 -10.74 -17.20
CA THR A 350 6.38 -11.66 -17.39
C THR A 350 6.26 -12.54 -16.15
N SER A 351 5.05 -12.64 -15.63
CA SER A 351 4.70 -13.53 -14.52
C SER A 351 3.47 -14.36 -14.87
N TYR A 352 3.42 -15.56 -14.33
CA TYR A 352 2.28 -16.46 -14.46
C TYR A 352 2.19 -17.36 -13.22
N GLY A 353 1.01 -17.82 -12.93
CA GLY A 353 0.81 -18.69 -11.78
C GLY A 353 -0.49 -19.44 -11.84
N LEU A 354 -0.61 -20.38 -10.94
CA LEU A 354 -1.79 -21.21 -10.76
C LEU A 354 -1.97 -21.54 -9.27
N GLY A 355 -3.21 -21.71 -8.89
CA GLY A 355 -3.58 -22.18 -7.57
C GLY A 355 -4.78 -23.12 -7.64
N VAL A 356 -4.79 -24.14 -6.78
CA VAL A 356 -5.92 -25.05 -6.63
C VAL A 356 -6.17 -25.29 -5.15
N GLN A 357 -7.44 -25.40 -4.77
CA GLN A 357 -7.89 -25.58 -3.39
C GLN A 357 -9.12 -26.46 -3.35
N LEU A 358 -9.13 -27.41 -2.42
CA LEU A 358 -10.29 -28.18 -2.05
C LEU A 358 -10.77 -27.69 -0.66
N THR A 359 -12.05 -27.36 -0.57
CA THR A 359 -12.70 -26.98 0.68
C THR A 359 -13.73 -28.03 1.03
N LEU A 360 -13.61 -28.61 2.23
CA LEU A 360 -14.54 -29.61 2.78
C LEU A 360 -15.26 -28.96 3.96
N ASN A 361 -16.55 -28.72 3.82
CA ASN A 361 -17.41 -28.23 4.91
C ASN A 361 -18.30 -29.39 5.38
N ARG A 362 -17.68 -30.33 6.10
CA ARG A 362 -18.33 -31.54 6.59
C ARG A 362 -18.14 -31.67 8.11
N PRO A 363 -19.19 -31.99 8.88
CA PRO A 363 -19.04 -32.12 10.31
C PRO A 363 -18.12 -33.31 10.66
N VAL A 364 -17.38 -33.14 11.75
CA VAL A 364 -16.60 -34.19 12.41
C VAL A 364 -17.38 -34.61 13.68
N GLY A 365 -18.04 -35.76 13.62
CA GLY A 365 -19.10 -36.11 14.56
C GLY A 365 -20.26 -35.12 14.47
N GLU A 366 -20.65 -34.51 15.59
CA GLU A 366 -21.72 -33.49 15.64
C GLU A 366 -21.16 -32.04 15.50
N ARG A 367 -19.86 -31.89 15.34
CA ARG A 367 -19.17 -30.58 15.33
C ARG A 367 -19.03 -30.05 13.92
N LYS A 368 -19.41 -28.78 13.72
CA LYS A 368 -19.12 -28.08 12.44
C LYS A 368 -17.63 -28.04 12.19
N ASN A 369 -17.23 -28.42 10.98
CA ASN A 369 -15.86 -28.42 10.58
C ASN A 369 -15.71 -27.94 9.14
N GLN A 370 -14.70 -27.10 8.89
CA GLN A 370 -14.28 -26.67 7.56
C GLN A 370 -12.79 -26.95 7.40
N PHE A 371 -12.47 -27.88 6.51
CA PHE A 371 -11.11 -28.21 6.16
C PHE A 371 -10.79 -27.70 4.75
N VAL A 372 -9.63 -27.07 4.61
CA VAL A 372 -9.11 -26.51 3.34
C VAL A 372 -7.73 -27.08 3.10
N VAL A 373 -7.48 -27.56 1.89
CA VAL A 373 -6.15 -27.98 1.45
C VAL A 373 -5.91 -27.48 0.03
N GLY A 374 -4.68 -27.05 -0.26
CA GLY A 374 -4.39 -26.53 -1.58
C GLY A 374 -2.90 -26.41 -1.90
N ALA A 375 -2.65 -26.06 -3.14
CA ALA A 375 -1.32 -25.83 -3.69
C ALA A 375 -1.33 -24.58 -4.56
N SER A 376 -0.19 -23.88 -4.61
CA SER A 376 0.00 -22.75 -5.53
C SER A 376 1.41 -22.72 -6.10
N GLY A 377 1.54 -22.16 -7.31
CA GLY A 377 2.81 -21.91 -7.95
C GLY A 377 2.81 -20.55 -8.64
N ASP A 378 3.83 -19.73 -8.37
CA ASP A 378 4.04 -18.43 -8.99
C ASP A 378 5.42 -18.37 -9.62
N PHE A 379 5.50 -17.91 -10.87
CA PHE A 379 6.69 -17.87 -11.68
C PHE A 379 6.84 -16.47 -12.29
N GLY A 380 8.05 -15.91 -12.22
CA GLY A 380 8.37 -14.61 -12.77
C GLY A 380 9.71 -14.61 -13.49
N ARG A 381 9.79 -13.88 -14.59
CA ARG A 381 11.03 -13.52 -15.25
C ARG A 381 11.03 -12.02 -15.48
N ALA A 382 12.09 -11.35 -15.06
CA ALA A 382 12.30 -9.93 -15.29
C ALA A 382 13.67 -9.67 -15.90
N ARG A 383 13.73 -8.67 -16.78
CA ARG A 383 14.98 -8.04 -17.22
C ARG A 383 14.96 -6.62 -16.73
N PHE A 384 16.01 -6.22 -16.08
CA PHE A 384 16.30 -4.86 -15.66
C PHE A 384 17.47 -4.31 -16.48
N THR A 385 17.30 -3.12 -17.03
CA THR A 385 18.39 -2.38 -17.68
C THR A 385 18.48 -1.00 -17.10
N ARG A 386 19.71 -0.45 -17.02
CA ARG A 386 19.97 0.94 -16.69
C ARG A 386 21.03 1.49 -17.61
N ASP A 387 20.79 2.73 -18.05
CA ASP A 387 21.75 3.58 -18.76
C ASP A 387 21.88 4.89 -17.97
N SER A 388 23.06 5.46 -17.90
CA SER A 388 23.34 6.75 -17.27
C SER A 388 23.89 7.75 -18.27
N GLN A 389 23.56 9.03 -18.10
CA GLN A 389 23.94 10.12 -19.01
C GLN A 389 24.46 11.29 -18.19
N PRO A 390 25.68 11.80 -18.48
CA PRO A 390 26.19 13.02 -17.85
C PRO A 390 25.32 14.23 -18.19
N ALA A 391 25.12 15.09 -17.19
CA ALA A 391 24.27 16.28 -17.30
C ALA A 391 24.79 17.43 -16.44
N GLU A 392 24.31 18.64 -16.73
CA GLU A 392 24.51 19.84 -15.93
C GLU A 392 23.19 20.43 -15.48
N PHE A 393 23.20 21.11 -14.34
CA PHE A 393 21.99 21.75 -13.80
C PHE A 393 21.84 23.18 -14.38
N THR A 394 20.62 23.47 -14.82
CA THR A 394 20.20 24.85 -15.10
C THR A 394 19.99 25.65 -13.83
N ALA A 395 19.79 26.95 -13.91
CA ALA A 395 19.40 27.79 -12.78
C ALA A 395 18.08 27.39 -12.14
N THR A 396 17.21 26.63 -12.83
CA THR A 396 15.96 26.09 -12.32
C THR A 396 16.08 24.63 -11.86
N ARG A 397 17.29 24.07 -11.87
CA ARG A 397 17.62 22.69 -11.45
C ARG A 397 17.09 21.60 -12.41
N ALA A 398 16.82 21.95 -13.67
CA ALA A 398 16.70 20.94 -14.72
C ALA A 398 18.07 20.32 -15.01
N ALA A 399 18.16 19.02 -15.11
CA ALA A 399 19.36 18.35 -15.58
C ALA A 399 19.33 18.26 -17.12
N VAL A 400 20.24 19.01 -17.77
CA VAL A 400 20.37 19.03 -19.21
C VAL A 400 21.58 18.19 -19.63
N ALA A 401 21.35 17.25 -20.56
CA ALA A 401 22.38 16.33 -21.03
C ALA A 401 23.60 17.01 -21.59
N THR A 402 24.78 16.56 -21.23
CA THR A 402 26.09 17.01 -21.78
C THR A 402 26.82 15.91 -22.55
N GLY A 403 26.29 14.67 -22.53
CA GLY A 403 26.83 13.51 -23.24
C GLY A 403 25.76 12.51 -23.64
N GLU A 404 26.19 11.39 -24.17
CA GLU A 404 25.31 10.29 -24.59
C GLU A 404 24.99 9.34 -23.42
N PHE A 405 23.92 8.54 -23.53
CA PHE A 405 23.63 7.47 -22.60
C PHE A 405 24.65 6.33 -22.73
N ALA A 406 25.28 5.99 -21.63
CA ALA A 406 26.14 4.83 -21.50
C ALA A 406 25.42 3.69 -20.74
N PRO A 407 25.46 2.45 -21.26
CA PRO A 407 24.92 1.30 -20.53
C PRO A 407 25.69 1.07 -19.21
N ASP A 408 24.95 0.82 -18.13
CA ASP A 408 25.50 0.57 -16.82
C ASP A 408 25.13 -0.85 -16.32
N THR A 409 23.85 -1.19 -16.34
CA THR A 409 23.37 -2.47 -15.81
C THR A 409 22.46 -3.18 -16.82
N ASP A 410 22.67 -4.47 -17.04
CA ASP A 410 21.72 -5.38 -17.69
C ASP A 410 21.66 -6.67 -16.86
N ALA A 411 20.59 -6.84 -16.09
CA ALA A 411 20.40 -7.97 -15.20
C ALA A 411 19.11 -8.71 -15.53
N GLN A 412 19.14 -10.03 -15.42
CA GLN A 412 17.96 -10.88 -15.56
C GLN A 412 17.70 -11.64 -14.27
N SER A 413 16.46 -11.60 -13.77
CA SER A 413 16.02 -12.46 -12.68
C SER A 413 14.99 -13.50 -13.13
N ARG A 414 14.97 -14.61 -12.41
CA ARG A 414 13.94 -15.65 -12.47
C ARG A 414 13.53 -16.00 -11.05
N ASN A 415 12.24 -15.85 -10.77
CA ASN A 415 11.63 -16.14 -9.49
C ASN A 415 10.68 -17.31 -9.63
N ARG A 416 10.77 -18.27 -8.73
CA ARG A 416 9.87 -19.43 -8.68
C ARG A 416 9.45 -19.66 -7.24
N THR A 417 8.15 -19.71 -6.99
CA THR A 417 7.60 -20.07 -5.68
C THR A 417 6.61 -21.21 -5.85
N ILE A 418 6.74 -22.25 -5.04
CA ILE A 418 5.77 -23.35 -4.95
C ILE A 418 5.39 -23.49 -3.48
N ALA A 419 4.12 -23.76 -3.23
CA ALA A 419 3.64 -23.93 -1.87
C ALA A 419 2.51 -24.95 -1.76
N LEU A 420 2.48 -25.62 -0.61
CA LEU A 420 1.39 -26.47 -0.16
C LEU A 420 0.83 -25.88 1.14
N PHE A 421 -0.48 -25.87 1.30
CA PHE A 421 -1.12 -25.35 2.51
C PHE A 421 -2.34 -26.16 2.91
N ALA A 422 -2.62 -26.13 4.21
CA ALA A 422 -3.84 -26.69 4.75
C ALA A 422 -4.32 -25.82 5.93
N ALA A 423 -5.62 -25.77 6.14
CA ALA A 423 -6.24 -25.14 7.30
C ALA A 423 -7.47 -25.94 7.71
N ASP A 424 -7.70 -26.02 9.02
CA ASP A 424 -8.86 -26.65 9.60
C ASP A 424 -9.49 -25.74 10.64
N THR A 425 -10.79 -25.50 10.54
CA THR A 425 -11.57 -24.73 11.52
C THR A 425 -12.67 -25.63 12.08
N LEU A 426 -12.47 -26.05 13.33
CA LEU A 426 -13.36 -26.93 14.07
C LEU A 426 -14.12 -26.18 15.16
N SER A 427 -15.43 -26.24 15.12
CA SER A 427 -16.28 -25.78 16.24
C SER A 427 -16.23 -26.78 17.36
N LEU A 428 -15.49 -26.49 18.43
CA LEU A 428 -15.37 -27.37 19.62
C LEU A 428 -16.70 -27.45 20.39
N THR A 429 -17.39 -26.31 20.46
CA THR A 429 -18.75 -26.14 20.99
C THR A 429 -19.48 -25.09 20.13
N PRO A 430 -20.77 -24.81 20.34
CA PRO A 430 -21.46 -23.72 19.65
C PRO A 430 -20.82 -22.34 19.84
N GLN A 431 -20.06 -22.13 20.92
CA GLN A 431 -19.40 -20.86 21.23
C GLN A 431 -17.91 -20.86 20.90
N TRP A 432 -17.23 -21.98 20.88
CA TRP A 432 -15.78 -22.06 20.70
C TRP A 432 -15.41 -22.68 19.36
N SER A 433 -14.61 -21.98 18.58
CA SER A 433 -14.00 -22.52 17.34
C SER A 433 -12.49 -22.44 17.42
N LEU A 434 -11.81 -23.52 17.00
CA LEU A 434 -10.36 -23.63 16.90
C LEU A 434 -9.97 -23.67 15.42
N THR A 435 -9.04 -22.84 15.02
CA THR A 435 -8.44 -22.86 13.68
C THR A 435 -6.98 -23.26 13.79
N ALA A 436 -6.56 -24.26 13.01
CA ALA A 436 -5.17 -24.65 12.84
C ALA A 436 -4.82 -24.60 11.35
N ALA A 437 -3.69 -23.99 11.00
CA ALA A 437 -3.28 -23.88 9.62
C ALA A 437 -1.76 -23.99 9.47
N GLY A 438 -1.32 -24.34 8.28
CA GLY A 438 0.08 -24.36 7.95
C GLY A 438 0.33 -24.26 6.45
N ARG A 439 1.48 -23.68 6.10
CA ARG A 439 1.92 -23.57 4.71
C ARG A 439 3.42 -23.85 4.61
N TYR A 440 3.77 -24.73 3.70
CA TYR A 440 5.16 -24.95 3.30
C TYR A 440 5.42 -24.15 2.03
N ASN A 441 6.44 -23.31 2.06
CA ASN A 441 6.89 -22.51 0.92
C ASN A 441 8.28 -22.96 0.48
N ALA A 442 8.48 -23.05 -0.84
CA ALA A 442 9.78 -23.22 -1.47
C ALA A 442 9.94 -22.12 -2.53
N ALA A 443 10.83 -21.16 -2.28
CA ALA A 443 11.12 -20.06 -3.17
C ALA A 443 12.55 -20.15 -3.71
N ARG A 444 12.72 -19.87 -4.99
CA ARG A 444 14.02 -19.75 -5.64
C ARG A 444 14.10 -18.46 -6.41
N VAL A 445 15.21 -17.73 -6.23
CA VAL A 445 15.56 -16.50 -6.94
C VAL A 445 16.89 -16.74 -7.64
N SER A 446 16.91 -16.55 -8.95
CA SER A 446 18.13 -16.67 -9.76
C SER A 446 18.38 -15.34 -10.44
N ILE A 447 19.61 -14.86 -10.39
CA ILE A 447 20.04 -13.59 -10.97
C ILE A 447 21.19 -13.86 -11.92
N ARG A 448 21.20 -13.18 -13.06
CA ARG A 448 22.27 -13.28 -14.06
C ARG A 448 22.60 -11.90 -14.61
N ASP A 449 23.87 -11.56 -14.56
CA ASP A 449 24.43 -10.46 -15.34
C ASP A 449 24.35 -10.78 -16.84
N ARG A 450 23.92 -9.81 -17.62
CA ARG A 450 23.82 -9.88 -19.07
C ARG A 450 24.70 -8.86 -19.78
N SER A 451 25.25 -7.90 -19.03
CA SER A 451 26.20 -6.95 -19.54
C SER A 451 27.58 -7.60 -19.78
N GLY A 452 27.92 -8.61 -19.00
CA GLY A 452 29.25 -9.23 -18.93
C GLY A 452 30.27 -8.42 -18.12
N THR A 453 29.87 -7.28 -17.55
CA THR A 453 30.75 -6.39 -16.79
C THR A 453 30.63 -6.56 -15.27
N ALA A 454 29.54 -7.19 -14.80
CA ALA A 454 29.26 -7.38 -13.37
C ALA A 454 29.02 -8.86 -13.00
N PRO A 455 30.00 -9.76 -13.18
CA PRO A 455 29.83 -11.20 -12.90
C PRO A 455 29.48 -11.52 -11.45
N ALA A 456 29.78 -10.61 -10.51
CA ALA A 456 29.40 -10.72 -9.11
C ALA A 456 27.85 -10.69 -8.88
N LEU A 457 27.06 -10.24 -9.86
CA LEU A 457 25.60 -10.32 -9.84
C LEU A 457 25.05 -11.73 -10.07
N ASN A 458 25.86 -12.69 -10.53
CA ASN A 458 25.38 -14.04 -10.80
C ASN A 458 25.14 -14.82 -9.51
N GLY A 459 23.90 -15.13 -9.17
CA GLY A 459 23.53 -15.85 -7.97
C GLY A 459 22.30 -16.77 -8.15
N ASP A 460 22.24 -17.82 -7.34
CA ASP A 460 21.12 -18.75 -7.21
C ASP A 460 20.81 -18.97 -5.74
N HIS A 461 19.64 -18.49 -5.31
CA HIS A 461 19.21 -18.51 -3.90
C HIS A 461 17.95 -19.36 -3.74
N SER A 462 17.92 -20.14 -2.65
CA SER A 462 16.78 -21.00 -2.32
C SER A 462 16.36 -20.78 -0.86
N PHE A 463 15.07 -20.58 -0.65
CA PHE A 463 14.50 -20.32 0.67
C PHE A 463 13.30 -21.23 0.90
N THR A 464 13.34 -22.02 1.95
CA THR A 464 12.23 -22.93 2.30
C THR A 464 11.84 -22.72 3.75
N ARG A 465 10.53 -22.88 4.03
CA ARG A 465 10.02 -22.84 5.41
C ARG A 465 8.60 -23.40 5.49
N PHE A 466 8.33 -24.09 6.61
CA PHE A 466 6.97 -24.33 7.09
C PHE A 466 6.54 -23.19 8.03
N ASN A 467 5.38 -22.59 7.78
CA ASN A 467 4.81 -21.49 8.54
C ASN A 467 3.50 -21.94 9.17
N PRO A 468 3.44 -22.13 10.48
CA PRO A 468 2.21 -22.53 11.21
C PRO A 468 1.34 -21.32 11.55
N ALA A 469 0.05 -21.60 11.77
CA ALA A 469 -0.88 -20.68 12.41
C ALA A 469 -1.86 -21.45 13.29
N VAL A 470 -2.25 -20.85 14.40
CA VAL A 470 -3.30 -21.35 15.28
C VAL A 470 -4.11 -20.19 15.82
N GLY A 471 -5.41 -20.36 15.94
CA GLY A 471 -6.28 -19.33 16.48
C GLY A 471 -7.52 -19.92 17.12
N ILE A 472 -8.08 -19.19 18.06
CA ILE A 472 -9.29 -19.57 18.78
C ILE A 472 -10.27 -18.39 18.79
N THR A 473 -11.55 -18.69 18.63
CA THR A 473 -12.62 -17.71 18.79
C THR A 473 -13.58 -18.18 19.86
N PHE A 474 -14.09 -17.23 20.64
CA PHE A 474 -15.13 -17.44 21.64
C PHE A 474 -16.30 -16.51 21.36
N ASN A 475 -17.45 -17.06 21.06
CA ASN A 475 -18.70 -16.39 20.73
C ASN A 475 -19.72 -16.61 21.85
N PRO A 476 -19.67 -15.88 22.99
CA PRO A 476 -20.62 -16.07 24.09
C PRO A 476 -22.06 -15.76 23.68
N SER A 477 -22.23 -14.90 22.67
CA SER A 477 -23.50 -14.53 22.06
C SER A 477 -23.32 -14.20 20.58
N GLU A 478 -24.38 -13.91 19.88
CA GLU A 478 -24.33 -13.41 18.49
C GLU A 478 -23.79 -11.97 18.40
N GLN A 479 -23.79 -11.24 19.51
CA GLN A 479 -23.38 -9.84 19.57
C GLN A 479 -21.90 -9.65 19.88
N ALA A 480 -21.19 -10.64 20.39
CA ALA A 480 -19.80 -10.50 20.80
C ALA A 480 -18.93 -11.69 20.42
N THR A 481 -17.74 -11.43 19.92
CA THR A 481 -16.68 -12.40 19.64
C THR A 481 -15.40 -11.96 20.32
N PHE A 482 -14.77 -12.84 21.05
CA PHE A 482 -13.39 -12.73 21.54
C PHE A 482 -12.51 -13.68 20.73
N TYR A 483 -11.29 -13.27 20.44
CA TYR A 483 -10.39 -14.12 19.67
C TYR A 483 -8.93 -13.94 20.10
N GLY A 484 -8.16 -14.97 19.83
CA GLY A 484 -6.71 -14.95 19.96
C GLY A 484 -6.07 -15.79 18.86
N GLY A 485 -4.92 -15.36 18.37
CA GLY A 485 -4.21 -16.05 17.30
C GLY A 485 -2.70 -15.89 17.38
N TYR A 486 -2.01 -16.93 16.90
CA TYR A 486 -0.59 -16.95 16.65
C TYR A 486 -0.35 -17.39 15.21
N ASN A 487 0.50 -16.69 14.49
CA ASN A 487 0.88 -17.06 13.13
C ASN A 487 2.33 -16.72 12.83
N GLU A 488 2.94 -17.51 11.92
CA GLU A 488 4.27 -17.27 11.39
C GLU A 488 4.22 -17.07 9.89
N GLY A 489 5.07 -16.16 9.40
CA GLY A 489 5.26 -15.89 7.98
C GLY A 489 6.73 -15.83 7.60
N MET A 490 7.01 -16.02 6.32
CA MET A 490 8.35 -15.90 5.75
C MET A 490 8.35 -14.90 4.61
N ARG A 491 9.40 -14.07 4.56
CA ARG A 491 9.77 -13.28 3.39
C ARG A 491 11.11 -13.77 2.84
N ALA A 492 11.13 -14.14 1.57
CA ALA A 492 12.38 -14.34 0.85
C ALA A 492 12.93 -12.97 0.40
N PRO A 493 14.25 -12.77 0.39
CA PRO A 493 14.85 -11.63 -0.28
C PRO A 493 14.41 -11.56 -1.74
N THR A 494 14.16 -10.36 -2.22
CA THR A 494 13.82 -10.10 -3.63
C THR A 494 15.06 -10.04 -4.50
N ALA A 495 14.90 -10.12 -5.82
CA ALA A 495 16.04 -10.01 -6.74
C ALA A 495 16.76 -8.67 -6.57
N ILE A 496 16.04 -7.58 -6.35
CA ILE A 496 16.64 -6.25 -6.15
C ILE A 496 17.42 -6.16 -4.83
N GLU A 497 16.95 -6.79 -3.76
CA GLU A 497 17.68 -6.80 -2.49
C GLU A 497 18.96 -7.61 -2.59
N LEU A 498 18.92 -8.74 -3.28
CA LEU A 498 20.08 -9.60 -3.49
C LEU A 498 21.14 -8.94 -4.37
N THR A 499 20.75 -8.17 -5.38
CA THR A 499 21.68 -7.43 -6.26
C THR A 499 22.28 -6.16 -5.64
N CYS A 500 21.90 -5.83 -4.41
CA CYS A 500 22.28 -4.61 -3.73
C CYS A 500 22.57 -4.89 -2.25
N ALA A 501 23.35 -5.91 -1.93
CA ALA A 501 23.60 -6.32 -0.55
C ALA A 501 25.09 -6.27 -0.16
N ASP A 502 25.99 -5.83 -1.03
CA ASP A 502 27.42 -5.72 -0.74
C ASP A 502 27.76 -4.35 -0.13
N PRO A 503 28.22 -4.28 1.13
CA PRO A 503 28.66 -3.03 1.74
C PRO A 503 29.92 -2.42 1.09
N LEU A 504 30.72 -3.21 0.38
CA LEU A 504 31.91 -2.75 -0.34
C LEU A 504 31.56 -2.21 -1.75
N ALA A 505 30.38 -2.52 -2.23
CA ALA A 505 29.84 -2.06 -3.51
C ALA A 505 28.42 -1.53 -3.31
N PRO A 506 28.23 -0.40 -2.60
CA PRO A 506 26.92 0.17 -2.34
C PRO A 506 26.23 0.58 -3.66
N CYS A 507 24.94 0.30 -3.77
CA CYS A 507 24.18 0.66 -4.95
C CYS A 507 23.44 1.99 -4.78
N LYS A 508 23.07 2.62 -5.89
CA LYS A 508 22.18 3.79 -5.93
C LYS A 508 20.78 3.32 -6.36
N LEU A 509 19.87 3.16 -5.41
CA LEU A 509 18.51 2.76 -5.74
C LEU A 509 17.69 3.92 -6.33
N PRO A 510 16.91 3.63 -7.36
CA PRO A 510 16.65 2.30 -7.96
C PRO A 510 17.65 1.88 -9.05
N ASN A 511 18.80 2.46 -9.11
CA ASN A 511 19.53 2.62 -10.36
C ASN A 511 20.83 1.80 -10.53
N SER A 512 21.46 1.26 -9.46
CA SER A 512 22.76 0.58 -9.62
C SER A 512 22.81 -0.74 -8.86
N PHE A 513 23.25 -1.82 -9.51
CA PHE A 513 23.38 -3.17 -8.92
C PHE A 513 24.78 -3.71 -9.19
N LEU A 514 25.53 -4.06 -8.16
CA LEU A 514 26.95 -4.39 -8.29
C LEU A 514 27.35 -5.76 -7.79
N ALA A 515 26.75 -6.31 -6.74
CA ALA A 515 27.13 -7.59 -6.17
C ALA A 515 25.99 -8.27 -5.39
N ASP A 516 26.08 -9.59 -5.20
CA ASP A 516 25.06 -10.45 -4.58
C ASP A 516 25.63 -11.27 -3.40
N PRO A 517 25.90 -10.68 -2.22
CA PRO A 517 26.14 -11.45 -1.02
C PRO A 517 24.86 -12.08 -0.47
N PRO A 518 24.92 -13.23 0.21
CA PRO A 518 23.75 -13.96 0.65
C PRO A 518 22.98 -13.25 1.78
N LEU A 519 21.78 -12.78 1.49
CA LEU A 519 20.81 -12.34 2.49
C LEU A 519 20.05 -13.54 3.08
N ARG A 520 19.72 -13.46 4.36
CA ARG A 520 18.87 -14.44 5.04
C ARG A 520 17.40 -14.09 4.86
N LYS A 521 16.53 -15.12 4.83
CA LYS A 521 15.07 -14.93 4.83
C LYS A 521 14.60 -14.27 6.13
N VAL A 522 13.64 -13.38 6.02
CA VAL A 522 12.96 -12.77 7.17
C VAL A 522 11.89 -13.73 7.69
N VAL A 523 11.80 -13.88 9.00
CA VAL A 523 10.76 -14.66 9.69
C VAL A 523 9.97 -13.74 10.61
N ALA A 524 8.67 -13.64 10.38
CA ALA A 524 7.75 -12.91 11.25
C ALA A 524 6.96 -13.87 12.13
N ARG A 525 6.78 -13.50 13.40
CA ARG A 525 5.93 -14.18 14.38
C ARG A 525 4.96 -13.17 14.97
N THR A 526 3.67 -13.42 14.79
CA THR A 526 2.62 -12.51 15.22
C THR A 526 1.73 -13.18 16.25
N VAL A 527 1.49 -12.48 17.36
CA VAL A 527 0.41 -12.76 18.33
C VAL A 527 -0.62 -11.64 18.24
N GLU A 528 -1.88 -12.00 18.19
CA GLU A 528 -2.99 -11.06 18.20
C GLU A 528 -4.07 -11.52 19.17
N LEU A 529 -4.63 -10.58 19.95
CA LEU A 529 -5.77 -10.77 20.83
C LEU A 529 -6.78 -9.67 20.53
N GLY A 530 -8.04 -9.99 20.48
CA GLY A 530 -9.05 -8.97 20.23
C GLY A 530 -10.46 -9.36 20.61
N ALA A 531 -11.31 -8.38 20.49
CA ALA A 531 -12.75 -8.53 20.65
C ALA A 531 -13.46 -7.65 19.60
N ARG A 532 -14.60 -8.10 19.14
CA ARG A 532 -15.49 -7.36 18.26
C ARG A 532 -16.94 -7.62 18.62
N GLY A 533 -17.79 -6.67 18.34
CA GLY A 533 -19.18 -6.79 18.69
C GLY A 533 -20.11 -5.89 17.91
N LYS A 534 -21.39 -6.15 18.13
CA LYS A 534 -22.50 -5.44 17.53
C LYS A 534 -23.59 -5.25 18.59
N SER A 535 -24.18 -4.04 18.66
CA SER A 535 -25.33 -3.73 19.51
C SER A 535 -26.29 -2.85 18.70
N GLY A 536 -27.40 -3.39 18.27
CA GLY A 536 -28.30 -2.71 17.33
C GLY A 536 -27.58 -2.36 16.01
N THR A 537 -27.47 -1.08 15.71
CA THR A 537 -26.75 -0.54 14.54
C THR A 537 -25.26 -0.31 14.81
N ASP A 538 -24.85 -0.33 16.07
CA ASP A 538 -23.48 -0.02 16.48
C ASP A 538 -22.58 -1.23 16.33
N THR A 539 -21.39 -1.01 15.78
CA THR A 539 -20.34 -2.04 15.69
C THR A 539 -19.05 -1.53 16.30
N TRP A 540 -18.29 -2.42 16.90
CA TRP A 540 -17.01 -2.09 17.48
C TRP A 540 -16.01 -3.23 17.35
N SER A 541 -14.73 -2.89 17.31
CA SER A 541 -13.63 -3.84 17.44
C SER A 541 -12.47 -3.24 18.19
N VAL A 542 -11.77 -4.10 18.92
CA VAL A 542 -10.53 -3.82 19.64
C VAL A 542 -9.55 -4.93 19.32
N ALA A 543 -8.32 -4.58 18.93
CA ALA A 543 -7.26 -5.57 18.71
C ALA A 543 -5.94 -5.09 19.33
N LEU A 544 -5.25 -6.01 19.97
CA LEU A 544 -3.88 -5.88 20.44
C LEU A 544 -3.02 -6.86 19.64
N TYR A 545 -1.91 -6.39 19.11
CA TYR A 545 -1.01 -7.25 18.34
C TYR A 545 0.45 -7.00 18.65
N ARG A 546 1.28 -8.02 18.45
CA ARG A 546 2.74 -7.95 18.46
C ARG A 546 3.30 -8.86 17.39
N THR A 547 4.09 -8.28 16.50
CA THR A 547 4.86 -8.98 15.48
C THR A 547 6.34 -8.76 15.73
N GLU A 548 7.10 -9.84 15.84
CA GLU A 548 8.56 -9.83 15.88
C GLU A 548 9.10 -10.40 14.58
N LEU A 549 10.05 -9.68 13.97
CA LEU A 549 10.79 -10.15 12.81
C LEU A 549 12.18 -10.56 13.26
N GLN A 550 12.63 -11.71 12.75
CA GLN A 550 13.99 -12.16 12.84
C GLN A 550 14.65 -12.02 11.47
N ASP A 551 15.90 -11.56 11.46
CA ASP A 551 16.68 -11.27 10.26
C ASP A 551 15.97 -10.30 9.32
N ASP A 552 15.35 -9.23 9.88
CA ASP A 552 14.67 -8.20 9.08
C ASP A 552 15.65 -7.56 8.11
N ILE A 553 15.21 -7.36 6.86
CA ILE A 553 16.03 -6.75 5.81
C ILE A 553 15.68 -5.28 5.74
N GLN A 554 16.69 -4.42 5.87
CA GLN A 554 16.55 -2.98 5.73
C GLN A 554 17.53 -2.48 4.67
N PHE A 555 17.18 -1.38 4.02
CA PHE A 555 18.13 -0.62 3.22
C PHE A 555 18.90 0.31 4.14
N VAL A 556 20.20 0.12 4.18
CA VAL A 556 21.14 0.87 5.01
C VAL A 556 21.84 1.87 4.11
N SER A 557 21.75 3.16 4.44
CA SER A 557 22.42 4.20 3.69
C SER A 557 23.94 4.04 3.73
N SER A 558 24.60 4.45 2.65
CA SER A 558 26.07 4.48 2.54
C SER A 558 26.47 5.71 1.73
N GLY A 559 27.32 6.55 2.31
CA GLY A 559 27.73 7.81 1.68
C GLY A 559 26.72 8.95 1.84
N GLY A 560 26.99 10.09 1.21
CA GLY A 560 26.22 11.33 1.35
C GLY A 560 24.92 11.39 0.52
N ALA A 561 24.76 10.50 -0.45
CA ALA A 561 23.62 10.48 -1.34
C ALA A 561 22.33 9.96 -0.67
N ILE A 562 21.20 10.55 -1.02
CA ILE A 562 19.87 10.21 -0.44
C ILE A 562 19.48 8.74 -0.68
N ASN A 563 19.95 8.13 -1.77
CA ASN A 563 19.54 6.80 -2.24
C ASN A 563 20.71 5.82 -2.41
N ALA A 564 21.93 6.18 -1.98
CA ALA A 564 23.06 5.27 -1.98
C ALA A 564 23.04 4.38 -0.73
N GLY A 565 23.36 3.10 -0.88
CA GLY A 565 23.39 2.16 0.22
C GLY A 565 23.34 0.70 -0.23
N PHE A 566 23.02 -0.19 0.71
CA PHE A 566 22.89 -1.62 0.47
C PHE A 566 21.85 -2.26 1.40
N PHE A 567 21.37 -3.44 1.03
CA PHE A 567 20.47 -4.21 1.91
C PHE A 567 21.26 -5.11 2.85
N GLN A 568 20.85 -5.12 4.11
CA GLN A 568 21.40 -6.04 5.10
C GLN A 568 20.32 -6.57 6.05
N ASN A 569 20.63 -7.72 6.68
CA ASN A 569 19.81 -8.22 7.78
C ASN A 569 20.21 -7.49 9.09
N VAL A 570 19.32 -6.61 9.57
CA VAL A 570 19.56 -5.80 10.81
C VAL A 570 19.19 -6.54 12.11
N GLY A 571 19.06 -7.86 12.08
CA GLY A 571 18.69 -8.66 13.23
C GLY A 571 17.18 -8.64 13.51
N LYS A 572 16.79 -8.23 14.73
CA LYS A 572 15.38 -8.26 15.14
C LYS A 572 14.74 -6.89 15.07
N THR A 573 13.49 -6.86 14.55
CA THR A 573 12.61 -5.69 14.66
C THR A 573 11.28 -6.11 15.28
N ARG A 574 10.57 -5.15 15.86
CA ARG A 574 9.29 -5.38 16.54
C ARG A 574 8.26 -4.33 16.13
N ARG A 575 7.04 -4.78 15.89
CA ARG A 575 5.88 -3.92 15.68
C ARG A 575 4.76 -4.40 16.59
N GLN A 576 4.27 -3.51 17.46
CA GLN A 576 3.18 -3.83 18.37
C GLN A 576 2.23 -2.65 18.48
N GLY A 577 0.95 -2.93 18.74
CA GLY A 577 -0.02 -1.86 18.75
C GLY A 577 -1.40 -2.22 19.25
N LEU A 578 -2.22 -1.18 19.26
CA LEU A 578 -3.64 -1.21 19.59
C LEU A 578 -4.42 -0.65 18.40
N GLU A 579 -5.49 -1.32 18.03
CA GLU A 579 -6.47 -0.89 17.03
C GLU A 579 -7.84 -0.80 17.65
N LEU A 580 -8.53 0.33 17.45
CA LEU A 580 -9.91 0.55 17.89
C LEU A 580 -10.73 1.00 16.69
N THR A 581 -11.88 0.38 16.50
CA THR A 581 -12.87 0.81 15.51
C THR A 581 -14.23 0.85 16.17
N GLY A 582 -14.98 1.91 15.93
CA GLY A 582 -16.36 2.06 16.31
C GLY A 582 -17.17 2.66 15.15
N SER A 583 -18.37 2.13 14.93
CA SER A 583 -19.34 2.71 14.00
C SER A 583 -20.67 2.77 14.69
N THR A 584 -21.28 3.94 14.67
CA THR A 584 -22.62 4.17 15.22
C THR A 584 -23.49 4.89 14.20
N ARG A 585 -24.78 4.55 14.19
CA ARG A 585 -25.74 5.17 13.27
C ARG A 585 -26.88 5.78 14.07
N PHE A 586 -27.06 7.08 13.90
CA PHE A 586 -28.16 7.87 14.44
C PHE A 586 -29.07 8.29 13.27
N GLU A 587 -30.22 7.66 13.11
CA GLU A 587 -31.15 7.96 12.03
C GLU A 587 -30.47 8.01 10.64
N ARG A 588 -30.20 9.21 10.14
CA ARG A 588 -29.59 9.49 8.82
C ARG A 588 -28.10 9.80 8.89
N VAL A 589 -27.49 9.72 10.06
CA VAL A 589 -26.07 10.03 10.27
C VAL A 589 -25.32 8.79 10.72
N THR A 590 -24.22 8.45 10.07
CA THR A 590 -23.31 7.41 10.47
C THR A 590 -21.96 8.04 10.86
N LEU A 591 -21.48 7.76 12.06
CA LEU A 591 -20.16 8.16 12.54
C LEU A 591 -19.28 6.91 12.64
N VAL A 592 -18.12 6.93 11.99
CA VAL A 592 -17.10 5.88 12.10
C VAL A 592 -15.84 6.49 12.70
N THR A 593 -15.38 5.90 13.81
CA THR A 593 -14.15 6.29 14.51
C THR A 593 -13.15 5.16 14.40
N ARG A 594 -11.92 5.47 14.01
CA ARG A 594 -10.81 4.52 13.94
C ARG A 594 -9.57 5.13 14.58
N TYR A 595 -9.03 4.44 15.57
CA TYR A 595 -7.79 4.85 16.24
C TYR A 595 -6.77 3.72 16.16
N SER A 596 -5.52 4.06 15.92
CA SER A 596 -4.41 3.13 16.01
C SER A 596 -3.23 3.73 16.76
N TYR A 597 -2.62 2.89 17.60
CA TYR A 597 -1.32 3.11 18.20
C TYR A 597 -0.35 2.05 17.70
N ILE A 598 0.83 2.46 17.22
CA ILE A 598 1.85 1.56 16.69
C ILE A 598 3.21 1.92 17.32
N ALA A 599 3.83 0.96 18.00
CA ALA A 599 5.22 1.02 18.41
C ALA A 599 6.05 0.09 17.50
N ALA A 600 6.71 0.66 16.49
CA ALA A 600 7.64 -0.03 15.61
C ALA A 600 9.07 0.33 16.02
N THR A 601 9.89 -0.66 16.39
CA THR A 601 11.23 -0.46 16.95
C THR A 601 12.21 -1.50 16.44
N TYR A 602 13.47 -1.13 16.36
CA TYR A 602 14.58 -2.06 16.28
C TYR A 602 14.71 -2.81 17.61
N ALA A 603 14.81 -4.13 17.57
CA ALA A 603 14.97 -4.95 18.78
C ALA A 603 16.40 -5.49 18.95
N SER A 604 17.25 -5.27 17.96
CA SER A 604 18.70 -5.48 17.99
C SER A 604 19.42 -4.17 17.66
N ALA A 605 20.59 -3.93 18.24
CA ALA A 605 21.44 -2.83 17.85
C ALA A 605 22.21 -3.17 16.57
N PHE A 606 22.50 -2.16 15.76
CA PHE A 606 23.35 -2.26 14.56
C PHE A 606 23.97 -0.90 14.25
N SER A 607 25.01 -0.88 13.41
CA SER A 607 25.60 0.34 12.87
C SER A 607 25.11 0.58 11.46
N GLU A 608 24.95 1.85 11.11
CA GLU A 608 24.52 2.32 9.81
C GLU A 608 25.29 3.58 9.45
N ASN A 609 25.62 3.77 8.18
CA ASN A 609 26.21 5.01 7.70
C ASN A 609 25.10 6.00 7.36
N SER A 610 25.06 7.12 8.05
CA SER A 610 24.11 8.22 7.84
C SER A 610 24.81 9.57 8.06
N PRO A 611 25.67 10.01 7.13
CA PRO A 611 26.54 11.17 7.33
C PRO A 611 25.78 12.49 7.49
N ASN A 612 24.51 12.54 7.03
CA ASN A 612 23.63 13.71 7.20
C ASN A 612 22.91 13.72 8.56
N ASN A 613 23.11 12.70 9.41
CA ASN A 613 22.58 12.67 10.77
C ASN A 613 23.48 13.50 11.68
N SER A 614 22.93 14.46 12.42
CA SER A 614 23.68 15.38 13.30
C SER A 614 24.42 14.68 14.46
N SER A 615 24.16 13.40 14.71
CA SER A 615 24.83 12.57 15.69
C SER A 615 25.86 11.60 15.08
N ALA A 616 26.10 11.68 13.76
CA ALA A 616 27.05 10.82 13.07
C ALA A 616 28.49 11.04 13.56
N GLY A 617 29.26 9.95 13.64
CA GLY A 617 30.69 10.00 13.91
C GLY A 617 31.49 10.55 12.72
N ALA A 618 32.82 10.62 12.86
CA ALA A 618 33.71 11.17 11.83
C ALA A 618 33.64 10.45 10.48
N ASN A 619 33.27 9.16 10.47
CA ASN A 619 33.10 8.35 9.27
C ASN A 619 31.65 8.38 8.72
N GLY A 620 30.79 9.21 9.27
CA GLY A 620 29.36 9.23 8.92
C GLY A 620 28.52 8.13 9.55
N ASP A 621 29.07 7.30 10.43
CA ASP A 621 28.37 6.17 11.03
C ASP A 621 27.55 6.59 12.27
N ILE A 622 26.37 6.01 12.40
CA ILE A 622 25.52 6.10 13.58
C ILE A 622 25.32 4.71 14.19
N LEU A 623 25.29 4.65 15.52
CA LEU A 623 24.87 3.45 16.26
C LEU A 623 23.36 3.51 16.49
N VAL A 624 22.62 2.55 15.94
CA VAL A 624 21.19 2.39 16.17
C VAL A 624 20.96 1.47 17.37
N PRO A 625 20.53 1.98 18.54
CA PRO A 625 20.32 1.16 19.72
C PRO A 625 19.03 0.33 19.62
N ALA A 626 19.00 -0.80 20.33
CA ALA A 626 17.76 -1.53 20.55
C ALA A 626 16.73 -0.61 21.25
N GLY A 627 15.50 -0.61 20.76
CA GLY A 627 14.42 0.28 21.22
C GLY A 627 14.23 1.55 20.38
N ALA A 628 15.18 1.90 19.50
CA ALA A 628 15.03 3.01 18.57
C ALA A 628 13.85 2.76 17.62
N ARG A 629 13.13 3.84 17.27
CA ARG A 629 11.92 3.78 16.43
C ARG A 629 12.29 3.66 14.97
N ILE A 630 11.59 2.78 14.26
CA ILE A 630 11.71 2.66 12.81
C ILE A 630 11.15 3.94 12.16
N PRO A 631 11.88 4.60 11.26
CA PRO A 631 11.45 5.80 10.55
C PRO A 631 10.18 5.63 9.70
N GLY A 632 9.53 6.74 9.34
CA GLY A 632 8.36 6.79 8.48
C GLY A 632 7.04 6.33 9.12
N ILE A 633 7.08 5.77 10.36
CA ILE A 633 5.91 5.19 11.03
C ILE A 633 5.46 6.10 12.19
N PRO A 634 4.29 6.76 12.08
CA PRO A 634 3.71 7.54 13.17
C PRO A 634 3.17 6.63 14.28
N ARG A 635 3.33 7.05 15.54
CA ARG A 635 2.82 6.25 16.68
C ARG A 635 1.30 6.21 16.78
N GLN A 636 0.64 7.30 16.41
CA GLN A 636 -0.79 7.45 16.62
C GLN A 636 -1.45 7.99 15.35
N THR A 637 -2.60 7.41 15.04
CA THR A 637 -3.45 7.89 13.94
C THR A 637 -4.91 7.79 14.38
N LEU A 638 -5.65 8.89 14.23
CA LEU A 638 -7.09 8.93 14.44
C LEU A 638 -7.79 9.31 13.15
N ARG A 639 -8.82 8.59 12.80
CA ARG A 639 -9.73 8.88 11.68
C ARG A 639 -11.15 8.97 12.17
N LEU A 640 -11.81 10.02 11.75
CA LEU A 640 -13.24 10.19 11.96
C LEU A 640 -13.91 10.36 10.60
N ARG A 641 -14.88 9.53 10.31
CA ARG A 641 -15.72 9.64 9.11
C ARG A 641 -17.16 9.86 9.54
N LEU A 642 -17.78 10.91 9.03
CA LEU A 642 -19.19 11.19 9.19
C LEU A 642 -19.85 11.12 7.82
N ASP A 643 -20.90 10.33 7.70
CA ASP A 643 -21.78 10.24 6.53
C ASP A 643 -23.17 10.63 6.96
N ALA A 644 -23.75 11.65 6.31
CA ALA A 644 -25.07 12.17 6.61
C ALA A 644 -25.95 12.20 5.36
N ASP A 645 -27.08 11.52 5.40
CA ASP A 645 -28.15 11.63 4.39
C ASP A 645 -29.01 12.84 4.79
N ILE A 646 -28.68 14.04 4.24
CA ILE A 646 -29.38 15.30 4.54
C ILE A 646 -30.84 15.23 4.07
N SER A 647 -31.05 14.60 2.93
CA SER A 647 -32.35 14.22 2.38
C SER A 647 -32.20 12.91 1.59
N ASP A 648 -33.26 12.40 1.03
CA ASP A 648 -33.22 11.21 0.16
C ASP A 648 -32.39 11.45 -1.12
N MET A 649 -32.26 12.72 -1.53
CA MET A 649 -31.50 13.13 -2.73
C MET A 649 -30.11 13.70 -2.41
N TRP A 650 -29.80 14.08 -1.15
CA TRP A 650 -28.56 14.80 -0.82
C TRP A 650 -27.79 14.12 0.30
N ARG A 651 -26.56 13.77 0.01
CA ARG A 651 -25.59 13.19 0.95
C ARG A 651 -24.42 14.13 1.18
N LEU A 652 -23.94 14.16 2.41
CA LEU A 652 -22.75 14.88 2.83
C LEU A 652 -21.84 13.92 3.56
N GLY A 653 -20.55 13.95 3.22
CA GLY A 653 -19.50 13.20 3.89
C GLY A 653 -18.42 14.13 4.44
N ALA A 654 -17.90 13.81 5.62
CA ALA A 654 -16.77 14.52 6.22
C ALA A 654 -15.74 13.51 6.73
N ASN A 655 -14.46 13.79 6.51
CA ASN A 655 -13.36 12.95 6.95
C ASN A 655 -12.30 13.77 7.65
N LEU A 656 -11.90 13.38 8.86
CA LEU A 656 -10.80 13.98 9.61
C LEU A 656 -9.73 12.94 9.84
N LEU A 657 -8.53 13.18 9.33
CA LEU A 657 -7.32 12.41 9.59
C LEU A 657 -6.40 13.20 10.52
N ILE A 658 -6.06 12.61 11.67
CA ILE A 658 -5.03 13.13 12.59
C ILE A 658 -3.91 12.11 12.64
N ARG A 659 -2.69 12.53 12.29
CA ARG A 659 -1.49 11.71 12.29
C ARG A 659 -0.45 12.30 13.24
N GLY A 660 0.11 11.47 14.12
CA GLY A 660 1.23 11.84 14.98
C GLY A 660 2.52 12.05 14.21
N SER A 661 3.57 12.55 14.87
CA SER A 661 4.89 12.71 14.27
C SER A 661 5.58 11.37 14.00
N SER A 662 6.44 11.34 12.98
CA SER A 662 7.34 10.23 12.67
C SER A 662 8.81 10.68 12.68
N ARG A 663 9.76 9.75 12.51
CA ARG A 663 11.18 10.03 12.26
C ARG A 663 11.46 9.99 10.77
N ALA A 664 12.39 10.79 10.30
CA ALA A 664 12.90 10.75 8.93
C ALA A 664 13.81 9.52 8.75
N ARG A 665 13.91 8.99 7.54
CA ARG A 665 14.96 8.03 7.17
C ARG A 665 16.33 8.70 7.32
N GLY A 666 17.35 7.96 7.74
CA GLY A 666 18.65 8.51 8.13
C GLY A 666 18.69 8.89 9.63
N ASP A 667 17.55 8.91 10.34
CA ASP A 667 17.47 9.10 11.80
C ASP A 667 17.00 7.81 12.49
N GLU A 668 17.61 6.67 12.13
CA GLU A 668 17.29 5.37 12.68
C GLU A 668 17.64 5.27 14.17
N ASN A 669 18.67 5.99 14.62
CA ASN A 669 19.03 6.09 16.04
C ASN A 669 18.12 7.06 16.84
N ASN A 670 17.29 7.86 16.16
CA ASN A 670 16.34 8.87 16.71
C ASN A 670 17.04 10.04 17.44
N LEU A 671 18.28 10.32 17.14
CA LEU A 671 19.08 11.36 17.80
C LEU A 671 19.27 12.62 16.96
N ASP A 672 18.88 12.58 15.67
CA ASP A 672 19.02 13.76 14.81
C ASP A 672 18.12 14.90 15.26
N GLY A 673 18.67 16.13 15.33
CA GLY A 673 17.97 17.33 15.78
C GLY A 673 16.83 17.76 14.83
N SER A 674 16.99 17.55 13.53
CA SER A 674 16.02 17.89 12.46
C SER A 674 15.23 16.70 11.95
N GLY A 675 15.56 15.47 12.34
CA GLY A 675 15.00 14.21 11.86
C GLY A 675 13.54 13.95 12.25
N LYS A 676 12.82 14.90 12.83
CA LYS A 676 11.42 14.75 13.23
C LYS A 676 10.47 15.32 12.17
N VAL A 677 9.69 14.46 11.52
CA VAL A 677 8.57 14.86 10.66
C VAL A 677 7.35 15.21 11.53
N PRO A 678 6.86 16.46 11.54
CA PRO A 678 5.76 16.88 12.39
C PRO A 678 4.45 16.15 12.11
N GLY A 679 3.64 15.93 13.15
CA GLY A 679 2.26 15.46 13.02
C GLY A 679 1.34 16.53 12.42
N TYR A 680 0.20 16.07 11.89
CA TYR A 680 -0.77 16.96 11.24
C TYR A 680 -2.21 16.47 11.39
N ALA A 681 -3.14 17.39 11.11
CA ALA A 681 -4.56 17.09 10.94
C ALA A 681 -5.02 17.62 9.58
N VAL A 682 -5.76 16.80 8.82
CA VAL A 682 -6.36 17.15 7.53
C VAL A 682 -7.85 16.84 7.56
N PHE A 683 -8.64 17.81 7.14
CA PHE A 683 -10.09 17.71 7.06
C PHE A 683 -10.54 17.76 5.61
N ASN A 684 -11.37 16.80 5.20
CA ASN A 684 -11.91 16.65 3.84
C ASN A 684 -13.42 16.59 3.90
N LEU A 685 -14.07 17.09 2.84
CA LEU A 685 -15.51 17.03 2.63
C LEU A 685 -15.81 16.38 1.28
N ASP A 686 -16.90 15.64 1.21
CA ASP A 686 -17.47 15.14 -0.02
C ASP A 686 -19.01 15.27 0.02
N THR A 687 -19.62 15.39 -1.15
CA THR A 687 -21.08 15.52 -1.28
C THR A 687 -21.56 14.90 -2.58
N GLU A 688 -22.78 14.39 -2.58
CA GLU A 688 -23.48 13.88 -3.75
C GLU A 688 -24.93 14.32 -3.69
N TYR A 689 -25.46 14.79 -4.83
CA TYR A 689 -26.84 15.21 -4.99
C TYR A 689 -27.47 14.50 -6.21
N GLU A 690 -28.62 13.84 -5.99
CA GLU A 690 -29.36 13.18 -7.05
C GLU A 690 -30.26 14.22 -7.79
N LEU A 691 -29.96 14.44 -9.08
CA LEU A 691 -30.68 15.39 -9.93
C LEU A 691 -31.93 14.75 -10.57
N GLY A 692 -32.13 13.45 -10.40
CA GLY A 692 -33.18 12.66 -11.03
C GLY A 692 -32.80 12.15 -12.42
N LYS A 693 -33.64 11.24 -12.97
CA LYS A 693 -33.43 10.61 -14.28
C LYS A 693 -32.04 9.98 -14.48
N GLY A 694 -31.49 9.39 -13.42
CA GLY A 694 -30.16 8.77 -13.43
C GLY A 694 -28.97 9.73 -13.30
N PHE A 695 -29.18 11.05 -13.22
CA PHE A 695 -28.13 12.03 -13.07
C PHE A 695 -27.81 12.29 -11.58
N LYS A 696 -26.51 12.31 -11.25
CA LYS A 696 -25.99 12.66 -9.93
C LYS A 696 -24.86 13.69 -10.08
N ALA A 697 -24.95 14.78 -9.35
CA ALA A 697 -23.83 15.73 -9.20
C ALA A 697 -23.06 15.42 -7.93
N PHE A 698 -21.75 15.56 -7.96
CA PHE A 698 -20.92 15.35 -6.78
C PHE A 698 -19.80 16.39 -6.68
N GLY A 699 -19.32 16.57 -5.45
CA GLY A 699 -18.19 17.44 -5.16
C GLY A 699 -17.30 16.86 -4.09
N ARG A 700 -16.01 17.20 -4.14
CA ARG A 700 -15.02 16.82 -3.15
C ARG A 700 -14.08 17.99 -2.87
N LEU A 701 -13.88 18.30 -1.59
CA LEU A 701 -12.99 19.34 -1.11
C LEU A 701 -11.98 18.73 -0.14
N ASN A 702 -10.76 18.48 -0.60
CA ASN A 702 -9.69 17.95 0.22
C ASN A 702 -8.90 19.08 0.89
N ASN A 703 -8.38 18.79 2.10
CA ASN A 703 -7.58 19.71 2.89
C ASN A 703 -8.27 21.09 3.05
N VAL A 704 -9.52 21.07 3.52
CA VAL A 704 -10.40 22.25 3.65
C VAL A 704 -9.71 23.43 4.31
N CYS A 705 -8.92 23.15 5.36
CA CYS A 705 -8.19 24.17 6.13
C CYS A 705 -6.88 24.63 5.45
N ASN A 706 -6.56 24.11 4.26
CA ASN A 706 -5.31 24.39 3.54
C ASN A 706 -4.06 24.19 4.41
N ARG A 707 -4.05 23.10 5.22
CA ARG A 707 -2.93 22.78 6.11
C ARG A 707 -1.70 22.46 5.28
N LYS A 708 -0.58 23.09 5.59
CA LYS A 708 0.74 22.70 5.07
C LYS A 708 1.25 21.55 5.94
N TYR A 709 1.55 20.40 5.33
CA TYR A 709 2.03 19.21 6.04
C TYR A 709 3.00 18.40 5.18
N ALA A 710 3.71 17.48 5.82
CA ALA A 710 4.52 16.46 5.20
C ALA A 710 4.17 15.10 5.82
N ASN A 711 4.20 14.04 5.03
CA ASN A 711 3.91 12.68 5.49
C ASN A 711 5.11 11.73 5.37
N PHE A 712 6.24 12.21 4.84
CA PHE A 712 7.50 11.49 4.71
C PHE A 712 8.67 12.44 4.98
N GLY A 713 9.82 11.90 5.41
CA GLY A 713 11.07 12.62 5.58
C GLY A 713 12.26 11.70 5.41
N ILE A 714 13.36 12.24 4.87
CA ILE A 714 14.66 11.59 4.73
C ILE A 714 15.77 12.62 4.94
N LEU A 715 16.83 12.25 5.63
CA LEU A 715 18.03 13.08 5.75
C LEU A 715 18.85 12.98 4.47
N GLY A 716 19.38 14.09 4.01
CA GLY A 716 20.21 14.13 2.79
C GLY A 716 20.97 15.44 2.67
N GLN A 717 21.95 15.47 1.77
CA GLN A 717 22.71 16.66 1.45
C GLN A 717 21.99 17.50 0.40
N ASN A 718 21.77 18.78 0.70
CA ASN A 718 21.21 19.74 -0.24
C ASN A 718 22.34 20.43 -1.02
N ALA A 719 22.57 20.01 -2.27
CA ALA A 719 23.57 20.59 -3.16
C ALA A 719 23.20 22.00 -3.70
N PHE A 720 22.02 22.52 -3.33
CA PHE A 720 21.50 23.82 -3.75
C PHE A 720 21.16 24.71 -2.54
N ALA A 721 21.90 24.59 -1.46
CA ALA A 721 21.61 25.26 -0.18
C ALA A 721 21.89 26.80 -0.22
N ASN A 722 22.55 27.30 -1.26
CA ASN A 722 22.84 28.73 -1.39
C ASN A 722 21.57 29.57 -1.68
N PRO A 723 21.60 30.91 -1.46
CA PRO A 723 20.42 31.78 -1.65
C PRO A 723 19.84 31.79 -3.06
N THR A 724 20.65 31.53 -4.09
CA THR A 724 20.24 31.47 -5.50
C THR A 724 19.69 30.09 -5.88
N ARG A 725 19.85 29.09 -5.01
CA ARG A 725 19.47 27.67 -5.25
C ARG A 725 20.10 27.12 -6.53
N THR A 726 21.33 27.52 -6.81
CA THR A 726 22.16 26.99 -7.90
C THR A 726 23.04 25.86 -7.35
N PHE A 727 23.50 24.99 -8.24
CA PHE A 727 24.36 23.86 -7.87
C PHE A 727 25.67 24.33 -7.23
N ASP A 728 25.90 23.92 -6.01
CA ASP A 728 27.09 24.25 -5.21
C ASP A 728 27.29 23.19 -4.09
N PRO A 729 27.73 21.99 -4.43
CA PRO A 729 27.86 20.90 -3.46
C PRO A 729 28.96 21.15 -2.41
N GLY A 730 29.97 22.00 -2.72
CA GLY A 730 31.01 22.39 -1.76
C GLY A 730 30.49 23.18 -0.56
N ASN A 731 29.35 23.86 -0.73
CA ASN A 731 28.61 24.56 0.33
C ASN A 731 27.27 23.85 0.64
N GLY A 732 27.15 22.56 0.29
CA GLY A 732 25.97 21.77 0.57
C GLY A 732 25.66 21.67 2.06
N ALA A 733 24.38 21.61 2.42
CA ALA A 733 23.93 21.48 3.79
C ALA A 733 23.18 20.16 4.03
N GLY A 734 23.48 19.49 5.13
CA GLY A 734 22.67 18.36 5.60
C GLY A 734 21.29 18.87 6.06
N GLU A 735 20.23 18.39 5.42
CA GLU A 735 18.84 18.80 5.71
C GLU A 735 17.88 17.62 5.75
N THR A 736 16.71 17.85 6.32
CA THR A 736 15.58 16.93 6.15
C THR A 736 14.85 17.26 4.85
N PHE A 737 14.78 16.28 3.97
CA PHE A 737 13.96 16.33 2.75
C PHE A 737 12.57 15.77 3.05
N LEU A 738 11.53 16.48 2.67
CA LEU A 738 10.16 16.20 3.04
C LEU A 738 9.29 15.80 1.84
N GLY A 739 8.53 14.71 1.98
CA GLY A 739 7.41 14.36 1.09
C GLY A 739 6.19 15.18 1.48
N LEU A 740 5.83 16.14 0.63
CA LEU A 740 4.85 17.17 0.96
C LEU A 740 3.42 16.73 0.61
N GLY A 741 2.49 17.00 1.51
CA GLY A 741 1.06 16.85 1.26
C GLY A 741 0.49 17.99 0.39
N ALA A 742 -0.50 17.62 -0.45
CA ALA A 742 -1.16 18.54 -1.36
C ALA A 742 -1.90 19.67 -0.62
N PRO A 743 -1.95 20.89 -1.18
CA PRO A 743 -2.77 21.98 -0.68
C PRO A 743 -4.26 21.69 -0.88
N ARG A 744 -5.12 22.62 -0.45
CA ARG A 744 -6.57 22.51 -0.67
C ARG A 744 -6.90 22.33 -2.14
N GLY A 745 -7.75 21.34 -2.43
CA GLY A 745 -8.23 21.05 -3.78
C GLY A 745 -9.72 20.78 -3.81
N LEU A 746 -10.41 21.33 -4.82
CA LEU A 746 -11.82 21.14 -5.09
C LEU A 746 -12.00 20.46 -6.44
N TRP A 747 -12.82 19.41 -6.46
CA TRP A 747 -13.25 18.73 -7.68
C TRP A 747 -14.77 18.60 -7.68
N ILE A 748 -15.36 18.74 -8.86
CA ILE A 748 -16.79 18.55 -9.09
C ILE A 748 -16.97 17.60 -10.27
N GLY A 749 -18.10 16.91 -10.31
CA GLY A 749 -18.40 15.99 -11.39
C GLY A 749 -19.87 15.71 -11.52
N LEU A 750 -20.18 15.07 -12.64
CA LEU A 750 -21.51 14.60 -13.00
C LEU A 750 -21.40 13.12 -13.37
N ARG A 751 -22.32 12.32 -12.86
CA ARG A 751 -22.50 10.91 -13.19
C ARG A 751 -23.89 10.70 -13.76
N TYR A 752 -23.97 9.96 -14.84
CA TYR A 752 -25.21 9.44 -15.40
C TYR A 752 -25.24 7.92 -15.27
N GLU A 753 -26.29 7.39 -14.69
CA GLU A 753 -26.51 5.96 -14.49
C GLU A 753 -27.75 5.52 -15.32
N TRP A 754 -27.65 4.34 -15.91
CA TRP A 754 -28.74 3.66 -16.61
C TRP A 754 -28.83 2.19 -16.19
N GLU A 755 -30.02 1.62 -16.34
CA GLU A 755 -30.30 0.20 -16.08
C GLU A 755 -29.82 -0.73 -17.19
#